data_2ec97d4d1df1898d6de4433f6fce4d43
#
_entry.id   2ec97d4d1df1898d6de4433f6fce4d43
#
_cell.length_a   1.000
_cell.length_b   1.000
_cell.length_c   1.000
_cell.angle_alpha   90.00
_cell.angle_beta   90.00
_cell.angle_gamma   90.00
#
_symmetry.space_group_name_H-M   'P 1'
#
loop_
_entity.id
_entity.type
_entity.pdbx_description
1 polymer ?
#
loop_
_entity_poly.entity_id
_entity_poly.type
_entity_poly.pdbx_seq_one_letter_code
_entity_poly.pdbx_strand_id
1 'polypeptide(L)'
;NKIISKERFSEKVFKFEIEAPLIAKSRKAGHFVIVRVGEKGERMPLTIAGADPVKGTITLVVQEVGLSSTRLCELNEGDYITDVVGPLGKATHIENFGTVVCAGGGVGVAPMLPIVQALKAAGNRVITVLAGRTKELIILEKEMRESSDEVIIMTDDGSYGRKGLVTEGVEEVIKRETVNKCFAIGPAIMMKFVCLLTKKYEIPTDVSLNTIMVDGTGMCGACRITVGGKTRFVCVDGPEFDGHQVDFDEMLKRMGAFKDIEKEEIHKLDTEKPTTCEATKELDGRDAEWRASLRKAMKPKERMAIPRVKMNELDAEYRSHSRKEEVNLGLNEEQAVTEAKRCLDCPNPTCMNGCPVGINIPKFIKNIERGEFLEAAKTLKATSALPAVCGRVCPQEKQCESQCTHLKAGHEAVAIGYLERFAADYERESGQISVPEVAEKNNIKVAVIGSGPAGLSFAGDMAKQGYDVTVFEALHEIGGVLKYGIPEFRLPNKIVDVEIDNLSKMGVKFMKDCIVGKTISVEDLEAEDFKGIFVASGAGLPNFMNIPGENSINIMSSNEYLTRVNLMDAASEDSDTPVTFGKRVAVIGGGNTAMDSVRTARRLGAERAMIIYRRSEEEMPARLEEVKHAKEEGVEFLTLHNPIEYIADEKGRVKQVVLQKMELGEPDASGRRSPIAIPGATETIDIDMAIVSVGVSPNPDCSQFHPGIGIGTQRNNCRK
;
A
#
# COMPACT_ATOMS: atom_id res chain seq x y z
N ASN A 1 8.67 -18.72 -5.63
CA ASN A 1 10.10 -18.87 -5.36
C ASN A 1 10.38 -20.23 -4.72
N LYS A 2 11.19 -21.07 -5.37
CA LYS A 2 11.45 -22.46 -4.95
C LYS A 2 12.47 -22.51 -3.81
N ILE A 3 12.24 -23.38 -2.81
CA ILE A 3 13.22 -23.68 -1.77
C ILE A 3 14.21 -24.68 -2.34
N ILE A 4 15.47 -24.31 -2.42
CA ILE A 4 16.55 -25.13 -2.99
C ILE A 4 17.18 -26.03 -1.92
N SER A 5 17.35 -25.50 -0.70
CA SER A 5 17.79 -26.29 0.45
C SER A 5 17.23 -25.75 1.75
N LYS A 6 17.10 -26.63 2.75
CA LYS A 6 16.69 -26.33 4.12
C LYS A 6 17.62 -26.98 5.11
N GLU A 7 18.27 -26.18 5.93
CA GLU A 7 19.19 -26.66 6.98
C GLU A 7 18.66 -26.24 8.35
N ARG A 8 18.70 -27.15 9.34
CA ARG A 8 18.23 -26.86 10.70
C ARG A 8 19.43 -26.52 11.58
N PHE A 9 19.46 -25.28 12.14
CA PHE A 9 20.52 -24.85 13.06
C PHE A 9 20.22 -25.21 14.52
N SER A 10 18.95 -25.13 14.92
CA SER A 10 18.49 -25.53 16.26
C SER A 10 17.03 -26.02 16.19
N GLU A 11 16.43 -26.32 17.34
CA GLU A 11 15.05 -26.82 17.40
C GLU A 11 14.07 -25.91 16.64
N LYS A 12 14.29 -24.60 16.72
CA LYS A 12 13.39 -23.56 16.16
C LYS A 12 14.07 -22.58 15.21
N VAL A 13 15.28 -22.87 14.69
CA VAL A 13 15.98 -21.98 13.77
C VAL A 13 16.40 -22.76 12.53
N PHE A 14 15.97 -22.25 11.37
CA PHE A 14 16.20 -22.87 10.07
C PHE A 14 16.86 -21.89 9.11
N LYS A 15 17.74 -22.41 8.26
CA LYS A 15 18.33 -21.71 7.13
C LYS A 15 17.69 -22.23 5.86
N PHE A 16 17.25 -21.33 5.00
CA PHE A 16 16.71 -21.62 3.68
C PHE A 16 17.58 -21.01 2.60
N GLU A 17 17.85 -21.76 1.55
CA GLU A 17 18.36 -21.26 0.28
C GLU A 17 17.18 -21.24 -0.71
N ILE A 18 16.89 -20.07 -1.30
CA ILE A 18 15.67 -19.81 -2.07
C ILE A 18 16.05 -19.30 -3.45
N GLU A 19 15.44 -19.82 -4.50
CA GLU A 19 15.60 -19.36 -5.87
C GLU A 19 14.94 -17.98 -6.04
N ALA A 20 15.79 -16.96 -6.22
CA ALA A 20 15.38 -15.56 -6.41
C ALA A 20 16.46 -14.79 -7.20
N PRO A 21 16.65 -15.06 -8.50
CA PRO A 21 17.82 -14.62 -9.27
C PRO A 21 17.93 -13.09 -9.38
N LEU A 22 16.83 -12.37 -9.55
CA LEU A 22 16.84 -10.91 -9.60
C LEU A 22 17.26 -10.29 -8.26
N ILE A 23 16.78 -10.85 -7.15
CA ILE A 23 17.14 -10.38 -5.81
C ILE A 23 18.59 -10.73 -5.50
N ALA A 24 19.04 -11.94 -5.85
CA ALA A 24 20.43 -12.39 -5.64
C ALA A 24 21.44 -11.49 -6.36
N LYS A 25 21.11 -11.04 -7.59
CA LYS A 25 21.94 -10.14 -8.40
C LYS A 25 22.03 -8.73 -7.81
N SER A 26 20.92 -8.19 -7.28
CA SER A 26 20.80 -6.78 -6.90
C SER A 26 21.01 -6.51 -5.39
N ARG A 27 20.99 -7.54 -4.53
CA ARG A 27 21.12 -7.37 -3.08
C ARG A 27 22.48 -6.81 -2.64
N LYS A 28 22.48 -6.06 -1.55
CA LYS A 28 23.67 -5.58 -0.81
C LYS A 28 23.53 -5.93 0.67
N ALA A 29 24.61 -5.80 1.47
CA ALA A 29 24.53 -5.96 2.93
C ALA A 29 23.47 -5.01 3.52
N GLY A 30 22.71 -5.45 4.53
CA GLY A 30 21.62 -4.72 5.16
C GLY A 30 20.26 -4.82 4.47
N HIS A 31 20.20 -5.29 3.22
CA HIS A 31 18.92 -5.49 2.53
C HIS A 31 18.11 -6.66 3.11
N PHE A 32 16.79 -6.54 3.05
CA PHE A 32 15.84 -7.57 3.47
C PHE A 32 14.82 -7.87 2.36
N VAL A 33 13.99 -8.87 2.57
CA VAL A 33 12.83 -9.23 1.73
C VAL A 33 11.56 -9.28 2.57
N ILE A 34 10.41 -9.10 1.91
CA ILE A 34 9.13 -9.51 2.47
C ILE A 34 8.79 -10.89 1.90
N VAL A 35 8.44 -11.82 2.78
CA VAL A 35 8.04 -13.19 2.43
C VAL A 35 6.59 -13.41 2.83
N ARG A 36 5.81 -14.09 1.97
CA ARG A 36 4.44 -14.53 2.26
C ARG A 36 4.26 -15.99 1.89
N VAL A 37 3.65 -16.77 2.78
CA VAL A 37 3.36 -18.20 2.60
C VAL A 37 1.86 -18.41 2.54
N GLY A 38 1.36 -18.90 1.41
CA GLY A 38 -0.09 -19.04 1.14
C GLY A 38 -0.75 -17.73 0.70
N GLU A 39 -1.92 -17.81 0.07
CA GLU A 39 -2.63 -16.65 -0.49
C GLU A 39 -3.08 -15.65 0.58
N LYS A 40 -3.42 -16.12 1.78
CA LYS A 40 -3.87 -15.32 2.93
C LYS A 40 -2.82 -15.14 4.01
N GLY A 41 -1.58 -15.60 3.75
CA GLY A 41 -0.45 -15.48 4.67
C GLY A 41 -0.06 -14.03 4.94
N GLU A 42 0.39 -13.76 6.15
CA GLU A 42 0.94 -12.45 6.54
C GLU A 42 2.24 -12.17 5.78
N ARG A 43 2.50 -10.90 5.51
CA ARG A 43 3.74 -10.40 4.89
C ARG A 43 4.81 -10.19 5.95
N MET A 44 5.83 -11.02 5.96
CA MET A 44 6.86 -11.09 7.00
C MET A 44 8.21 -10.57 6.49
N PRO A 45 8.84 -9.56 7.14
CA PRO A 45 10.16 -9.07 6.78
C PRO A 45 11.25 -10.03 7.26
N LEU A 46 12.16 -10.40 6.36
CA LEU A 46 13.32 -11.24 6.65
C LEU A 46 14.58 -10.68 6.01
N THR A 47 15.63 -10.49 6.78
CA THR A 47 16.91 -9.99 6.25
C THR A 47 17.62 -11.06 5.42
N ILE A 48 18.22 -10.64 4.31
CA ILE A 48 18.99 -11.52 3.43
C ILE A 48 20.37 -11.80 4.08
N ALA A 49 20.56 -13.01 4.62
CA ALA A 49 21.77 -13.44 5.29
C ALA A 49 22.92 -13.79 4.31
N GLY A 50 22.59 -14.08 3.06
CA GLY A 50 23.54 -14.40 2.00
C GLY A 50 22.90 -14.41 0.63
N ALA A 51 23.71 -14.41 -0.43
CA ALA A 51 23.24 -14.65 -1.80
C ALA A 51 24.36 -15.19 -2.68
N ASP A 52 23.97 -16.00 -3.65
CA ASP A 52 24.83 -16.48 -4.72
C ASP A 52 24.25 -16.00 -6.08
N PRO A 53 24.80 -14.91 -6.67
CA PRO A 53 24.32 -14.39 -7.94
C PRO A 53 24.49 -15.35 -9.12
N VAL A 54 25.44 -16.30 -9.04
CA VAL A 54 25.69 -17.27 -10.10
C VAL A 54 24.63 -18.37 -10.08
N LYS A 55 24.28 -18.87 -8.89
CA LYS A 55 23.18 -19.82 -8.73
C LYS A 55 21.80 -19.14 -8.79
N GLY A 56 21.73 -17.83 -8.62
CA GLY A 56 20.47 -17.09 -8.52
C GLY A 56 19.70 -17.34 -7.23
N THR A 57 20.42 -17.57 -6.11
CA THR A 57 19.79 -17.90 -4.82
C THR A 57 20.07 -16.86 -3.73
N ILE A 58 19.13 -16.72 -2.80
CA ILE A 58 19.30 -15.95 -1.55
C ILE A 58 19.21 -16.88 -0.35
N THR A 59 19.89 -16.51 0.73
CA THR A 59 19.85 -17.23 2.01
C THR A 59 19.03 -16.44 3.03
N LEU A 60 18.04 -17.09 3.62
CA LEU A 60 17.28 -16.58 4.76
C LEU A 60 17.49 -17.47 5.98
N VAL A 61 17.57 -16.85 7.16
CA VAL A 61 17.59 -17.58 8.44
C VAL A 61 16.36 -17.16 9.23
N VAL A 62 15.53 -18.14 9.59
CA VAL A 62 14.21 -17.93 10.17
C VAL A 62 14.14 -18.61 11.52
N GLN A 63 13.67 -17.88 12.52
CA GLN A 63 13.30 -18.42 13.82
C GLN A 63 11.80 -18.60 13.91
N GLU A 64 11.35 -19.78 14.29
CA GLU A 64 9.96 -20.11 14.54
C GLU A 64 9.49 -19.44 15.85
N VAL A 65 8.71 -18.35 15.72
CA VAL A 65 8.24 -17.54 16.85
C VAL A 65 6.74 -17.18 16.83
N GLY A 66 6.10 -17.26 15.67
CA GLY A 66 4.69 -16.94 15.44
C GLY A 66 4.13 -17.73 14.28
N LEU A 67 2.84 -17.60 13.98
CA LEU A 67 2.14 -18.38 12.97
C LEU A 67 2.82 -18.35 11.60
N SER A 68 3.13 -17.17 11.09
CA SER A 68 3.73 -16.99 9.75
C SER A 68 5.12 -17.60 9.65
N SER A 69 5.97 -17.45 10.70
CA SER A 69 7.28 -18.09 10.73
C SER A 69 7.20 -19.60 10.90
N THR A 70 6.20 -20.13 11.62
CA THR A 70 5.92 -21.57 11.74
C THR A 70 5.57 -22.14 10.37
N ARG A 71 4.61 -21.55 9.64
CA ARG A 71 4.23 -21.97 8.29
C ARG A 71 5.40 -21.98 7.31
N LEU A 72 6.28 -20.98 7.37
CA LEU A 72 7.49 -20.96 6.56
C LEU A 72 8.44 -22.10 6.95
N CYS A 73 8.58 -22.35 8.27
CA CYS A 73 9.45 -23.42 8.78
C CYS A 73 8.88 -24.83 8.52
N GLU A 74 7.60 -24.99 8.23
CA GLU A 74 6.99 -26.26 7.81
C GLU A 74 7.30 -26.63 6.35
N LEU A 75 7.59 -25.65 5.49
CA LEU A 75 7.98 -25.91 4.09
C LEU A 75 9.29 -26.67 4.01
N ASN A 76 9.42 -27.53 3.00
CA ASN A 76 10.58 -28.39 2.78
C ASN A 76 11.33 -28.03 1.50
N GLU A 77 12.50 -28.64 1.31
CA GLU A 77 13.25 -28.55 0.06
C GLU A 77 12.37 -29.03 -1.11
N GLY A 78 12.30 -28.22 -2.16
CA GLY A 78 11.44 -28.42 -3.33
C GLY A 78 10.10 -27.72 -3.27
N ASP A 79 9.62 -27.30 -2.10
CA ASP A 79 8.40 -26.52 -1.94
C ASP A 79 8.58 -25.08 -2.45
N TYR A 80 7.44 -24.35 -2.56
CA TYR A 80 7.42 -22.99 -3.07
C TYR A 80 6.92 -21.99 -2.03
N ILE A 81 7.65 -20.91 -1.87
CA ILE A 81 7.19 -19.71 -1.16
C ILE A 81 6.35 -18.89 -2.13
N THR A 82 5.16 -18.45 -1.69
CA THR A 82 4.18 -17.77 -2.55
C THR A 82 4.76 -16.47 -3.09
N ASP A 83 5.21 -15.55 -2.22
CA ASP A 83 5.80 -14.29 -2.62
C ASP A 83 7.11 -14.02 -1.89
N VAL A 84 8.10 -13.51 -2.63
CA VAL A 84 9.38 -13.00 -2.11
C VAL A 84 9.68 -11.67 -2.79
N VAL A 85 9.46 -10.58 -2.07
CA VAL A 85 9.58 -9.22 -2.58
C VAL A 85 10.86 -8.58 -2.09
N GLY A 86 11.68 -8.07 -3.00
CA GLY A 86 12.92 -7.41 -2.63
C GLY A 86 13.91 -7.20 -3.79
N PRO A 87 15.15 -6.75 -3.46
CA PRO A 87 15.63 -6.37 -2.13
C PRO A 87 14.99 -5.07 -1.63
N LEU A 88 14.75 -4.99 -0.33
CA LEU A 88 14.13 -3.86 0.36
C LEU A 88 15.13 -3.18 1.31
N GLY A 89 14.79 -1.99 1.78
CA GLY A 89 15.64 -1.19 2.67
C GLY A 89 16.75 -0.45 1.94
N LYS A 90 17.59 0.23 2.71
CA LYS A 90 18.85 0.83 2.25
C LYS A 90 20.00 -0.13 2.55
N ALA A 91 20.99 -0.15 1.68
CA ALA A 91 22.22 -0.89 1.94
C ALA A 91 22.97 -0.26 3.12
N THR A 92 23.60 -1.11 3.94
CA THR A 92 24.48 -0.66 5.02
C THR A 92 25.60 0.23 4.46
N HIS A 93 25.86 1.34 5.12
CA HIS A 93 27.00 2.19 4.79
C HIS A 93 28.29 1.50 5.22
N ILE A 94 29.11 1.13 4.25
CA ILE A 94 30.38 0.42 4.46
C ILE A 94 31.54 1.30 4.01
N GLU A 95 32.45 1.57 4.94
CA GLU A 95 33.74 2.21 4.66
C GLU A 95 34.82 1.68 5.62
N ASN A 96 36.04 2.13 5.47
CA ASN A 96 37.10 1.79 6.44
C ASN A 96 37.02 2.74 7.64
N PHE A 97 36.31 2.31 8.68
CA PHE A 97 36.19 3.02 9.97
C PHE A 97 37.40 2.85 10.87
N GLY A 98 38.19 1.78 10.66
CA GLY A 98 39.25 1.35 11.56
C GLY A 98 38.87 0.09 12.33
N THR A 99 38.81 0.16 13.67
CA THR A 99 38.33 -0.98 14.50
C THR A 99 36.84 -0.90 14.70
N VAL A 100 36.13 -1.95 14.30
CA VAL A 100 34.67 -2.06 14.35
C VAL A 100 34.25 -3.21 15.25
N VAL A 101 33.30 -2.98 16.14
CA VAL A 101 32.65 -4.02 16.94
C VAL A 101 31.27 -4.34 16.37
N CYS A 102 31.02 -5.61 16.09
CA CYS A 102 29.74 -6.12 15.62
C CYS A 102 29.08 -6.98 16.71
N ALA A 103 28.03 -6.49 17.34
CA ALA A 103 27.33 -7.15 18.45
C ALA A 103 26.06 -7.84 17.93
N GLY A 104 26.05 -9.17 17.86
CA GLY A 104 24.96 -9.99 17.34
C GLY A 104 24.28 -10.81 18.41
N GLY A 105 22.93 -10.77 18.50
CA GLY A 105 22.15 -11.53 19.46
C GLY A 105 21.14 -12.50 18.82
N GLY A 106 21.23 -13.78 19.16
CA GLY A 106 20.32 -14.83 18.66
C GLY A 106 20.27 -14.88 17.13
N VAL A 107 19.07 -14.92 16.54
CA VAL A 107 18.91 -14.94 15.07
C VAL A 107 19.45 -13.68 14.38
N GLY A 108 19.62 -12.56 15.10
CA GLY A 108 20.22 -11.32 14.59
C GLY A 108 21.68 -11.46 14.12
N VAL A 109 22.32 -12.56 14.41
CA VAL A 109 23.65 -12.94 13.87
C VAL A 109 23.58 -13.14 12.35
N ALA A 110 22.47 -13.66 11.82
CA ALA A 110 22.31 -13.93 10.40
C ALA A 110 22.29 -12.64 9.54
N PRO A 111 21.48 -11.61 9.85
CA PRO A 111 21.57 -10.31 9.18
C PRO A 111 22.93 -9.60 9.37
N MET A 112 23.65 -9.88 10.44
CA MET A 112 24.94 -9.26 10.71
C MET A 112 26.07 -9.84 9.82
N LEU A 113 25.99 -11.11 9.43
CA LEU A 113 27.06 -11.78 8.67
C LEU A 113 27.44 -11.03 7.37
N PRO A 114 26.51 -10.64 6.48
CA PRO A 114 26.89 -9.91 5.26
C PRO A 114 27.49 -8.52 5.56
N ILE A 115 27.14 -7.90 6.69
CA ILE A 115 27.72 -6.62 7.12
C ILE A 115 29.16 -6.84 7.58
N VAL A 116 29.41 -7.86 8.41
CA VAL A 116 30.77 -8.25 8.86
C VAL A 116 31.66 -8.56 7.67
N GLN A 117 31.18 -9.33 6.69
CA GLN A 117 31.92 -9.65 5.47
C GLN A 117 32.28 -8.40 4.66
N ALA A 118 31.33 -7.48 4.50
CA ALA A 118 31.54 -6.24 3.77
C ALA A 118 32.52 -5.29 4.50
N LEU A 119 32.41 -5.17 5.83
CA LEU A 119 33.34 -4.40 6.66
C LEU A 119 34.78 -4.95 6.59
N LYS A 120 34.90 -6.27 6.63
CA LYS A 120 36.22 -6.96 6.50
C LYS A 120 36.82 -6.70 5.12
N ALA A 121 36.01 -6.81 4.07
CA ALA A 121 36.44 -6.53 2.70
C ALA A 121 36.87 -5.06 2.50
N ALA A 122 36.26 -4.12 3.23
CA ALA A 122 36.64 -2.70 3.24
C ALA A 122 37.92 -2.41 4.05
N GLY A 123 38.58 -3.41 4.62
CA GLY A 123 39.84 -3.26 5.34
C GLY A 123 39.71 -2.88 6.81
N ASN A 124 38.53 -3.02 7.41
CA ASN A 124 38.36 -2.83 8.85
C ASN A 124 38.97 -3.98 9.67
N ARG A 125 39.43 -3.66 10.88
CA ARG A 125 39.58 -4.63 11.94
C ARG A 125 38.23 -4.94 12.55
N VAL A 126 37.71 -6.14 12.32
CA VAL A 126 36.34 -6.49 12.73
C VAL A 126 36.38 -7.44 13.93
N ILE A 127 35.81 -7.06 15.03
CA ILE A 127 35.62 -7.84 16.24
C ILE A 127 34.13 -8.13 16.40
N THR A 128 33.76 -9.40 16.39
CA THR A 128 32.37 -9.83 16.49
C THR A 128 32.09 -10.41 17.87
N VAL A 129 31.06 -9.92 18.52
CA VAL A 129 30.51 -10.44 19.79
C VAL A 129 29.22 -11.18 19.48
N LEU A 130 29.22 -12.50 19.54
CA LEU A 130 28.06 -13.36 19.36
C LEU A 130 27.44 -13.65 20.71
N ALA A 131 26.14 -13.38 20.86
CA ALA A 131 25.44 -13.61 22.11
C ALA A 131 24.17 -14.46 21.92
N GLY A 132 23.89 -15.34 22.87
CA GLY A 132 22.70 -16.16 22.93
C GLY A 132 22.34 -16.52 24.36
N ARG A 133 21.10 -16.94 24.63
CA ARG A 133 20.70 -17.42 25.95
C ARG A 133 21.44 -18.70 26.29
N THR A 134 21.57 -19.61 25.32
CA THR A 134 22.21 -20.91 25.46
C THR A 134 23.09 -21.21 24.23
N LYS A 135 23.89 -22.26 24.30
CA LYS A 135 24.78 -22.74 23.23
C LYS A 135 24.02 -22.95 21.90
N GLU A 136 22.80 -23.51 21.96
CA GLU A 136 22.00 -23.86 20.78
C GLU A 136 21.53 -22.64 20.00
N LEU A 137 21.60 -21.45 20.58
CA LEU A 137 21.27 -20.18 19.95
C LEU A 137 22.47 -19.42 19.38
N ILE A 138 23.70 -19.99 19.52
CA ILE A 138 24.88 -19.48 18.85
C ILE A 138 24.93 -20.12 17.44
N ILE A 139 24.57 -19.32 16.44
CA ILE A 139 24.49 -19.75 15.04
C ILE A 139 25.57 -19.07 14.21
N LEU A 140 25.93 -19.63 13.05
CA LEU A 140 26.88 -19.07 12.08
C LEU A 140 28.27 -18.74 12.68
N GLU A 141 28.68 -19.42 13.75
CA GLU A 141 29.98 -19.18 14.40
C GLU A 141 31.15 -19.37 13.45
N LYS A 142 31.10 -20.42 12.62
CA LYS A 142 32.17 -20.73 11.67
C LYS A 142 32.34 -19.59 10.66
N GLU A 143 31.24 -19.16 10.03
CA GLU A 143 31.22 -18.09 9.02
C GLU A 143 31.65 -16.75 9.62
N MET A 144 31.31 -16.51 10.89
CA MET A 144 31.73 -15.29 11.61
C MET A 144 33.21 -15.31 11.91
N ARG A 145 33.77 -16.47 12.31
CA ARG A 145 35.22 -16.63 12.53
C ARG A 145 36.05 -16.47 11.25
N GLU A 146 35.52 -16.93 10.12
CA GLU A 146 36.12 -16.76 8.81
C GLU A 146 36.10 -15.29 8.33
N SER A 147 35.14 -14.51 8.81
CA SER A 147 34.90 -13.13 8.36
C SER A 147 35.33 -12.04 9.36
N SER A 148 35.81 -12.43 10.56
CA SER A 148 36.22 -11.49 11.62
C SER A 148 37.67 -11.71 12.02
N ASP A 149 38.33 -10.67 12.54
CA ASP A 149 39.66 -10.78 13.15
C ASP A 149 39.62 -11.46 14.52
N GLU A 150 38.49 -11.28 15.22
CA GLU A 150 38.25 -11.90 16.53
C GLU A 150 36.75 -12.15 16.71
N VAL A 151 36.40 -13.27 17.34
CA VAL A 151 35.04 -13.61 17.73
C VAL A 151 34.98 -13.93 19.22
N ILE A 152 34.19 -13.16 19.95
CA ILE A 152 33.88 -13.36 21.36
C ILE A 152 32.48 -13.98 21.45
N ILE A 153 32.35 -15.08 22.20
CA ILE A 153 31.09 -15.76 22.41
C ILE A 153 30.63 -15.57 23.84
N MET A 154 29.36 -15.09 23.98
CA MET A 154 28.70 -14.86 25.26
C MET A 154 27.43 -15.70 25.35
N THR A 155 27.20 -16.40 26.45
CA THR A 155 25.90 -17.06 26.73
C THR A 155 25.38 -16.65 28.13
N ASP A 156 24.09 -16.35 28.21
CA ASP A 156 23.48 -15.89 29.48
C ASP A 156 23.63 -16.96 30.57
N ASP A 157 23.48 -18.24 30.22
CA ASP A 157 23.58 -19.37 31.14
C ASP A 157 25.02 -19.88 31.36
N GLY A 158 25.95 -19.50 30.52
CA GLY A 158 27.33 -19.97 30.53
C GLY A 158 27.53 -21.35 29.92
N SER A 159 26.58 -21.84 29.13
CA SER A 159 26.64 -23.17 28.47
C SER A 159 27.67 -23.24 27.35
N TYR A 160 28.11 -22.09 26.81
CA TYR A 160 29.14 -21.99 25.80
C TYR A 160 29.82 -20.62 25.80
N GLY A 161 31.13 -20.60 25.49
CA GLY A 161 31.93 -19.39 25.53
C GLY A 161 32.04 -18.80 26.93
N ARG A 162 31.79 -17.51 27.10
CA ARG A 162 31.79 -16.80 28.38
C ARG A 162 30.36 -16.60 28.88
N LYS A 163 30.17 -16.74 30.18
CA LYS A 163 28.89 -16.40 30.81
C LYS A 163 28.74 -14.89 30.93
N GLY A 164 27.64 -14.34 30.45
CA GLY A 164 27.34 -12.94 30.56
C GLY A 164 26.55 -12.40 29.35
N LEU A 165 26.25 -11.11 29.38
CA LEU A 165 25.48 -10.43 28.35
C LEU A 165 26.39 -9.90 27.23
N VAL A 166 25.83 -9.68 26.04
CA VAL A 166 26.56 -9.08 24.89
C VAL A 166 27.26 -7.77 25.24
N THR A 167 26.64 -6.94 26.10
CA THR A 167 27.18 -5.67 26.58
C THR A 167 28.51 -5.83 27.34
N GLU A 168 28.69 -6.92 28.08
CA GLU A 168 29.94 -7.20 28.78
C GLU A 168 31.05 -7.54 27.81
N GLY A 169 30.76 -8.34 26.76
CA GLY A 169 31.71 -8.61 25.69
C GLY A 169 32.10 -7.38 24.90
N VAL A 170 31.13 -6.50 24.57
CA VAL A 170 31.39 -5.22 23.89
C VAL A 170 32.21 -4.29 24.78
N GLU A 171 31.88 -4.19 26.06
CA GLU A 171 32.61 -3.33 27.02
C GLU A 171 34.07 -3.78 27.23
N GLU A 172 34.31 -5.09 27.23
CA GLU A 172 35.66 -5.65 27.28
C GLU A 172 36.50 -5.17 26.07
N VAL A 173 35.96 -5.23 24.85
CA VAL A 173 36.69 -4.75 23.67
C VAL A 173 36.97 -3.25 23.77
N ILE A 174 35.96 -2.46 24.17
CA ILE A 174 36.10 -0.99 24.33
C ILE A 174 37.18 -0.62 25.34
N LYS A 175 37.29 -1.38 26.44
CA LYS A 175 38.31 -1.16 27.46
C LYS A 175 39.73 -1.60 27.03
N ARG A 176 39.82 -2.50 26.05
CA ARG A 176 41.07 -3.11 25.60
C ARG A 176 41.71 -2.36 24.42
N GLU A 177 40.89 -1.84 23.51
CA GLU A 177 41.35 -1.14 22.31
C GLU A 177 40.41 -0.04 21.88
N THR A 178 40.88 0.90 21.04
CA THR A 178 40.08 1.98 20.51
C THR A 178 39.09 1.45 19.48
N VAL A 179 37.77 1.58 19.75
CA VAL A 179 36.69 1.22 18.85
C VAL A 179 36.17 2.46 18.15
N ASN A 180 36.13 2.43 16.83
CA ASN A 180 35.71 3.58 16.00
C ASN A 180 34.22 3.53 15.64
N LYS A 181 33.62 2.33 15.54
CA LYS A 181 32.24 2.15 15.17
C LYS A 181 31.68 0.85 15.81
N CYS A 182 30.42 0.85 16.17
CA CYS A 182 29.71 -0.34 16.61
C CYS A 182 28.48 -0.60 15.71
N PHE A 183 28.23 -1.86 15.40
CA PHE A 183 26.96 -2.34 14.79
C PHE A 183 26.31 -3.29 15.78
N ALA A 184 25.00 -3.09 16.08
CA ALA A 184 24.28 -3.96 17.00
C ALA A 184 23.00 -4.48 16.33
N ILE A 185 22.88 -5.80 16.21
CA ILE A 185 21.75 -6.46 15.53
C ILE A 185 21.24 -7.63 16.37
N GLY A 186 19.97 -7.57 16.75
CA GLY A 186 19.35 -8.60 17.59
C GLY A 186 18.03 -8.11 18.21
N PRO A 187 17.61 -8.72 19.31
CA PRO A 187 16.41 -8.26 20.05
C PRO A 187 16.49 -6.78 20.39
N ALA A 188 15.39 -6.03 20.22
CA ALA A 188 15.35 -4.59 20.43
C ALA A 188 15.87 -4.16 21.82
N ILE A 189 15.59 -4.96 22.85
CA ILE A 189 16.09 -4.72 24.22
C ILE A 189 17.62 -4.83 24.29
N MET A 190 18.22 -5.78 23.57
CA MET A 190 19.68 -5.95 23.48
C MET A 190 20.31 -4.74 22.79
N MET A 191 19.76 -4.34 21.64
CA MET A 191 20.25 -3.15 20.89
C MET A 191 20.18 -1.89 21.76
N LYS A 192 19.08 -1.68 22.50
CA LYS A 192 18.94 -0.58 23.45
C LYS A 192 20.09 -0.53 24.46
N PHE A 193 20.42 -1.66 25.08
CA PHE A 193 21.50 -1.69 26.11
C PHE A 193 22.89 -1.54 25.51
N VAL A 194 23.14 -2.07 24.31
CA VAL A 194 24.41 -1.81 23.58
C VAL A 194 24.53 -0.31 23.26
N CYS A 195 23.47 0.33 22.78
CA CYS A 195 23.48 1.77 22.52
C CYS A 195 23.71 2.61 23.79
N LEU A 196 23.09 2.24 24.92
CA LEU A 196 23.34 2.88 26.23
C LEU A 196 24.79 2.73 26.69
N LEU A 197 25.40 1.57 26.42
CA LEU A 197 26.81 1.34 26.73
C LEU A 197 27.71 2.19 25.81
N THR A 198 27.58 2.08 24.49
CA THR A 198 28.45 2.76 23.51
C THR A 198 28.32 4.28 23.60
N LYS A 199 27.16 4.79 24.00
CA LYS A 199 26.94 6.23 24.24
C LYS A 199 27.82 6.78 25.38
N LYS A 200 28.08 5.96 26.44
CA LYS A 200 28.99 6.37 27.55
C LYS A 200 30.44 6.54 27.08
N TYR A 201 30.82 5.82 26.02
CA TYR A 201 32.15 5.85 25.45
C TYR A 201 32.22 6.67 24.15
N GLU A 202 31.13 7.38 23.80
CA GLU A 202 31.00 8.22 22.58
C GLU A 202 31.32 7.48 21.28
N ILE A 203 31.02 6.16 21.22
CA ILE A 203 31.27 5.33 20.04
C ILE A 203 30.02 5.36 19.14
N PRO A 204 30.11 5.87 17.90
CA PRO A 204 29.00 5.85 16.94
C PRO A 204 28.47 4.43 16.75
N THR A 205 27.15 4.25 16.88
CA THR A 205 26.54 2.92 16.90
C THR A 205 25.34 2.86 15.96
N ASP A 206 25.40 1.99 14.95
CA ASP A 206 24.27 1.71 14.10
C ASP A 206 23.55 0.43 14.56
N VAL A 207 22.21 0.48 14.50
CA VAL A 207 21.34 -0.64 14.85
C VAL A 207 20.48 -1.00 13.65
N SER A 208 20.31 -2.29 13.39
CA SER A 208 19.39 -2.76 12.35
C SER A 208 18.05 -3.13 12.99
N LEU A 209 17.03 -2.34 12.69
CA LEU A 209 15.74 -2.43 13.36
C LEU A 209 14.78 -3.39 12.65
N ASN A 210 14.09 -4.20 13.44
CA ASN A 210 13.00 -5.04 12.99
C ASN A 210 11.70 -4.55 13.63
N THR A 211 10.78 -4.02 12.81
CA THR A 211 9.46 -3.51 13.22
C THR A 211 8.35 -4.24 12.48
N ILE A 212 7.10 -4.05 12.91
CA ILE A 212 5.93 -4.53 12.16
C ILE A 212 5.96 -3.90 10.75
N MET A 213 5.90 -4.74 9.71
CA MET A 213 5.86 -4.30 8.32
C MET A 213 4.75 -5.02 7.56
N VAL A 214 4.06 -4.31 6.66
CA VAL A 214 3.00 -4.88 5.81
C VAL A 214 3.42 -4.84 4.34
N ASP A 215 3.69 -3.66 3.80
CA ASP A 215 4.06 -3.50 2.38
C ASP A 215 5.57 -3.54 2.11
N GLY A 216 6.39 -3.02 3.00
CA GLY A 216 7.85 -2.98 2.88
C GLY A 216 8.41 -1.90 1.94
N THR A 217 7.55 -1.13 1.25
CA THR A 217 7.93 -0.10 0.27
C THR A 217 7.67 1.34 0.74
N GLY A 218 7.24 1.52 2.01
CA GLY A 218 6.91 2.83 2.59
C GLY A 218 5.47 3.29 2.35
N MET A 219 4.64 2.48 1.73
CA MET A 219 3.27 2.85 1.38
C MET A 219 2.33 2.89 2.59
N CYS A 220 2.43 1.94 3.52
CA CYS A 220 1.48 1.82 4.63
C CYS A 220 1.86 2.64 5.87
N GLY A 221 3.15 2.83 6.16
CA GLY A 221 3.63 3.50 7.37
C GLY A 221 3.52 2.67 8.66
N ALA A 222 3.26 1.36 8.57
CA ALA A 222 3.20 0.46 9.73
C ALA A 222 4.54 0.41 10.49
N CYS A 223 5.65 0.45 9.75
CA CYS A 223 7.01 0.35 10.28
C CYS A 223 7.59 1.66 10.85
N ARG A 224 6.76 2.66 11.14
CA ARG A 224 7.23 3.94 11.66
C ARG A 224 7.82 3.83 13.06
N ILE A 225 8.86 4.62 13.29
CA ILE A 225 9.56 4.78 14.57
C ILE A 225 9.98 6.24 14.76
N THR A 226 10.30 6.64 15.99
CA THR A 226 10.91 7.94 16.26
C THR A 226 12.42 7.82 16.31
N VAL A 227 13.12 8.59 15.47
CA VAL A 227 14.58 8.73 15.44
C VAL A 227 14.94 10.21 15.44
N GLY A 228 15.68 10.67 16.45
CA GLY A 228 16.04 12.10 16.60
C GLY A 228 14.82 13.01 16.70
N GLY A 229 13.75 12.58 17.35
CA GLY A 229 12.49 13.31 17.49
C GLY A 229 11.65 13.42 16.20
N LYS A 230 11.98 12.67 15.15
CA LYS A 230 11.24 12.66 13.88
C LYS A 230 10.74 11.26 13.53
N THR A 231 9.54 11.16 12.98
CA THR A 231 9.02 9.91 12.45
C THR A 231 9.83 9.45 11.24
N ARG A 232 10.28 8.19 11.26
CA ARG A 232 11.00 7.51 10.19
C ARG A 232 10.31 6.19 9.85
N PHE A 233 10.49 5.70 8.64
CA PHE A 233 9.93 4.44 8.17
C PHE A 233 11.04 3.42 7.95
N VAL A 234 11.09 2.37 8.77
CA VAL A 234 12.18 1.39 8.79
C VAL A 234 12.41 0.74 7.42
N CYS A 235 11.34 0.47 6.67
CA CYS A 235 11.43 -0.19 5.37
C CYS A 235 12.03 0.67 4.25
N VAL A 236 12.03 2.01 4.35
CA VAL A 236 12.57 2.90 3.31
C VAL A 236 13.64 3.88 3.82
N ASP A 237 13.60 4.28 5.09
CA ASP A 237 14.64 5.12 5.70
C ASP A 237 15.80 4.29 6.26
N GLY A 238 15.55 3.02 6.64
CA GLY A 238 16.46 2.06 7.24
C GLY A 238 16.71 0.81 6.38
N PRO A 239 16.97 -0.36 6.98
CA PRO A 239 16.70 -0.72 8.38
C PRO A 239 17.70 -0.22 9.42
N GLU A 240 18.88 0.29 9.00
CA GLU A 240 19.89 0.76 9.94
C GLU A 240 19.70 2.25 10.27
N PHE A 241 19.89 2.57 11.57
CA PHE A 241 19.78 3.91 12.11
C PHE A 241 20.85 4.15 13.19
N ASP A 242 21.22 5.40 13.42
CA ASP A 242 21.98 5.82 14.59
C ASP A 242 21.22 5.42 15.87
N GLY A 243 21.72 4.38 16.53
CA GLY A 243 21.09 3.79 17.70
C GLY A 243 20.98 4.73 18.91
N HIS A 244 21.82 5.79 18.96
CA HIS A 244 21.75 6.80 20.02
C HIS A 244 20.57 7.77 19.86
N GLN A 245 19.92 7.79 18.69
CA GLN A 245 18.77 8.64 18.38
C GLN A 245 17.44 7.89 18.33
N VAL A 246 17.44 6.53 18.38
CA VAL A 246 16.24 5.70 18.34
C VAL A 246 15.48 5.75 19.65
N ASP A 247 14.17 5.99 19.61
CA ASP A 247 13.28 5.80 20.76
C ASP A 247 12.89 4.31 20.87
N PHE A 248 13.73 3.54 21.58
CA PHE A 248 13.51 2.12 21.81
C PHE A 248 12.29 1.81 22.67
N ASP A 249 11.87 2.72 23.56
CA ASP A 249 10.73 2.50 24.44
C ASP A 249 9.41 2.58 23.66
N GLU A 250 9.30 3.56 22.77
CA GLU A 250 8.19 3.65 21.82
C GLU A 250 8.17 2.42 20.89
N MET A 251 9.31 2.06 20.30
CA MET A 251 9.43 0.92 19.39
C MET A 251 8.98 -0.39 20.06
N LEU A 252 9.45 -0.67 21.29
CA LEU A 252 9.09 -1.89 22.03
C LEU A 252 7.59 -1.96 22.35
N LYS A 253 6.95 -0.83 22.67
CA LYS A 253 5.50 -0.77 22.86
C LYS A 253 4.76 -1.10 21.58
N ARG A 254 5.12 -0.48 20.46
CA ARG A 254 4.49 -0.71 19.15
C ARG A 254 4.63 -2.17 18.68
N MET A 255 5.78 -2.78 18.85
CA MET A 255 6.00 -4.21 18.53
C MET A 255 5.08 -5.16 19.30
N GLY A 256 4.51 -4.71 20.42
CA GLY A 256 3.54 -5.47 21.20
C GLY A 256 2.08 -5.31 20.75
N ALA A 257 1.80 -4.50 19.71
CA ALA A 257 0.44 -4.10 19.36
C ALA A 257 -0.51 -5.26 19.02
N PHE A 258 -0.01 -6.33 18.40
CA PHE A 258 -0.80 -7.47 17.91
C PHE A 258 -0.57 -8.77 18.69
N LYS A 259 0.26 -8.78 19.73
CA LYS A 259 0.64 -10.00 20.48
C LYS A 259 -0.52 -10.83 21.01
N ASP A 260 -1.63 -10.19 21.37
CA ASP A 260 -2.79 -10.90 21.90
C ASP A 260 -3.62 -11.55 20.77
N ILE A 261 -3.69 -10.89 19.60
CA ILE A 261 -4.37 -11.39 18.39
C ILE A 261 -3.60 -12.57 17.78
N GLU A 262 -2.27 -12.45 17.66
CA GLU A 262 -1.38 -13.49 17.13
C GLU A 262 -1.49 -14.83 17.86
N LYS A 263 -1.87 -14.82 19.15
CA LYS A 263 -2.06 -16.04 19.95
C LYS A 263 -3.37 -16.78 19.63
N GLU A 264 -4.39 -16.08 19.13
CA GLU A 264 -5.73 -16.64 18.87
C GLU A 264 -5.82 -17.29 17.49
N GLU A 265 -5.04 -16.82 16.50
CA GLU A 265 -5.15 -17.20 15.07
C GLU A 265 -4.50 -18.55 14.71
N ILE A 266 -3.80 -19.20 15.61
CA ILE A 266 -3.12 -20.49 15.35
C ILE A 266 -4.07 -21.65 14.98
N HIS A 267 -5.40 -21.44 14.94
CA HIS A 267 -6.39 -22.54 14.95
C HIS A 267 -7.25 -22.76 13.69
N LYS A 268 -7.09 -22.03 12.54
CA LYS A 268 -8.06 -22.08 11.41
C LYS A 268 -7.46 -22.31 10.01
N LEU A 269 -8.16 -22.99 9.08
CA LEU A 269 -7.77 -23.20 7.65
C LEU A 269 -8.92 -23.62 6.65
N ASP A 270 -8.97 -23.03 5.41
CA ASP A 270 -9.17 -23.44 3.98
C ASP A 270 -10.48 -23.36 3.13
N THR A 271 -10.36 -22.89 1.86
CA THR A 271 -10.74 -23.21 0.40
C THR A 271 -11.94 -22.54 -0.31
N GLU A 272 -12.06 -22.25 -1.61
CA GLU A 272 -11.64 -22.21 -3.06
C GLU A 272 -12.76 -21.76 -4.11
N LYS A 273 -12.73 -21.52 -5.36
CA LYS A 273 -12.35 -21.04 -6.74
C LYS A 273 -13.42 -21.07 -7.97
N PRO A 274 -13.14 -20.78 -9.33
CA PRO A 274 -13.52 -19.62 -10.22
C PRO A 274 -14.18 -19.87 -11.63
N THR A 275 -14.26 -18.85 -12.62
CA THR A 275 -14.06 -18.85 -14.12
C THR A 275 -15.01 -18.06 -15.09
N THR A 276 -14.70 -17.72 -16.29
CA THR A 276 -14.52 -16.79 -17.43
C THR A 276 -15.55 -16.66 -18.63
N CYS A 277 -15.57 -15.57 -19.46
CA CYS A 277 -15.33 -15.18 -20.91
C CYS A 277 -16.42 -14.70 -21.92
N GLU A 278 -16.29 -13.70 -22.75
CA GLU A 278 -16.02 -13.07 -24.10
C GLU A 278 -17.22 -12.60 -25.00
N ALA A 279 -17.15 -11.79 -26.09
CA ALA A 279 -16.82 -10.47 -26.65
C ALA A 279 -17.47 -10.02 -28.01
N THR A 280 -17.43 -8.71 -28.42
CA THR A 280 -17.30 -7.86 -29.68
C THR A 280 -18.53 -7.24 -30.38
N LYS A 281 -18.53 -6.11 -31.10
CA LYS A 281 -18.02 -4.95 -31.83
C LYS A 281 -19.13 -4.15 -32.59
N GLU A 282 -19.14 -2.86 -32.96
CA GLU A 282 -18.45 -1.80 -33.72
C GLU A 282 -19.07 -0.37 -33.65
N LEU A 283 -18.58 0.71 -34.38
CA LEU A 283 -18.68 2.15 -34.04
C LEU A 283 -19.39 3.09 -35.04
N ASP A 284 -20.09 4.20 -34.55
CA ASP A 284 -20.75 5.24 -35.35
C ASP A 284 -20.76 6.66 -34.74
N GLY A 285 -20.79 7.74 -35.58
CA GLY A 285 -20.72 9.16 -35.21
C GLY A 285 -22.05 9.84 -34.79
N ARG A 286 -21.98 11.16 -34.34
CA ARG A 286 -23.16 11.94 -33.88
C ARG A 286 -24.25 12.10 -34.94
N ASP A 287 -23.86 12.24 -36.22
CA ASP A 287 -24.78 12.47 -37.31
C ASP A 287 -25.32 11.19 -37.97
N ALA A 288 -24.95 10.03 -37.42
CA ALA A 288 -25.57 8.78 -37.79
C ALA A 288 -27.11 8.86 -37.67
N GLU A 289 -27.80 8.32 -38.65
CA GLU A 289 -29.25 8.44 -38.77
C GLU A 289 -30.00 8.00 -37.52
N TRP A 290 -29.53 6.95 -36.89
CA TRP A 290 -30.11 6.44 -35.66
C TRP A 290 -30.04 7.44 -34.48
N ARG A 291 -28.93 8.20 -34.31
CA ARG A 291 -28.81 9.24 -33.28
C ARG A 291 -29.66 10.46 -33.63
N ALA A 292 -29.70 10.82 -34.90
CA ALA A 292 -30.56 11.91 -35.37
C ALA A 292 -32.04 11.61 -35.17
N SER A 293 -32.49 10.35 -35.33
CA SER A 293 -33.85 9.93 -35.08
C SER A 293 -34.24 10.07 -33.61
N LEU A 294 -33.40 9.71 -32.67
CA LEU A 294 -33.61 9.89 -31.22
C LEU A 294 -33.78 11.37 -30.84
N ARG A 295 -32.98 12.26 -31.44
CA ARG A 295 -33.12 13.71 -31.23
C ARG A 295 -34.42 14.27 -31.77
N LYS A 296 -34.92 13.70 -32.86
CA LYS A 296 -36.24 14.08 -33.46
C LYS A 296 -37.42 13.54 -32.64
N ALA A 297 -37.27 12.32 -32.09
CA ALA A 297 -38.35 11.65 -31.34
C ALA A 297 -38.70 12.36 -30.02
N MET A 298 -37.73 13.03 -29.36
CA MET A 298 -37.93 13.73 -28.12
C MET A 298 -37.20 15.07 -28.09
N LYS A 299 -37.89 16.16 -27.89
CA LYS A 299 -37.32 17.53 -27.90
C LYS A 299 -36.51 17.81 -26.63
N PRO A 300 -35.52 18.75 -26.67
CA PRO A 300 -34.70 19.09 -25.51
C PRO A 300 -35.50 19.44 -24.25
N LYS A 301 -36.62 20.17 -24.37
CA LYS A 301 -37.48 20.53 -23.24
C LYS A 301 -38.15 19.33 -22.58
N GLU A 302 -38.53 18.33 -23.37
CA GLU A 302 -39.11 17.07 -22.87
C GLU A 302 -38.06 16.23 -22.15
N ARG A 303 -36.83 16.17 -22.69
CA ARG A 303 -35.69 15.48 -22.05
C ARG A 303 -35.28 16.10 -20.72
N MET A 304 -35.29 17.44 -20.64
CA MET A 304 -34.97 18.17 -19.41
C MET A 304 -36.07 18.03 -18.33
N ALA A 305 -37.29 17.73 -18.72
CA ALA A 305 -38.39 17.52 -17.78
C ALA A 305 -38.35 16.15 -17.06
N ILE A 306 -37.55 15.19 -17.57
CA ILE A 306 -37.39 13.89 -16.92
C ILE A 306 -36.54 14.08 -15.66
N PRO A 307 -37.02 13.66 -14.47
CA PRO A 307 -36.24 13.75 -13.24
C PRO A 307 -35.01 12.82 -13.29
N ARG A 308 -33.93 13.20 -12.60
CA ARG A 308 -32.73 12.35 -12.46
C ARG A 308 -33.09 11.04 -11.77
N VAL A 309 -32.68 9.93 -12.34
CA VAL A 309 -32.87 8.59 -11.75
C VAL A 309 -31.96 8.45 -10.53
N LYS A 310 -32.51 7.92 -9.44
CA LYS A 310 -31.74 7.64 -8.23
C LYS A 310 -31.06 6.28 -8.36
N MET A 311 -29.84 6.18 -7.82
CA MET A 311 -29.12 4.93 -7.66
C MET A 311 -29.88 3.99 -6.73
N ASN A 312 -29.97 2.71 -7.11
CA ASN A 312 -30.44 1.70 -6.17
C ASN A 312 -29.32 1.41 -5.17
N GLU A 313 -29.64 1.46 -3.89
CA GLU A 313 -28.68 1.31 -2.80
C GLU A 313 -29.17 0.27 -1.80
N LEU A 314 -28.23 -0.44 -1.14
CA LEU A 314 -28.55 -1.27 0.02
C LEU A 314 -29.09 -0.38 1.18
N ASP A 315 -29.98 -0.94 2.00
CA ASP A 315 -30.46 -0.29 3.21
C ASP A 315 -29.30 0.16 4.11
N ALA A 316 -29.40 1.35 4.70
CA ALA A 316 -28.30 2.00 5.40
C ALA A 316 -27.84 1.24 6.66
N GLU A 317 -28.79 0.69 7.42
CA GLU A 317 -28.45 -0.10 8.62
C GLU A 317 -27.82 -1.44 8.22
N TYR A 318 -28.43 -2.15 7.27
CA TYR A 318 -27.90 -3.40 6.74
C TYR A 318 -26.47 -3.24 6.18
N ARG A 319 -26.27 -2.26 5.28
CA ARG A 319 -24.96 -2.06 4.64
C ARG A 319 -23.87 -1.61 5.61
N SER A 320 -24.24 -0.97 6.73
CA SER A 320 -23.29 -0.57 7.78
C SER A 320 -22.63 -1.76 8.51
N HIS A 321 -23.14 -2.99 8.32
CA HIS A 321 -22.62 -4.22 8.88
C HIS A 321 -22.08 -5.19 7.80
N SER A 322 -22.28 -4.91 6.50
CA SER A 322 -21.80 -5.75 5.40
C SER A 322 -20.47 -5.23 4.83
N ARG A 323 -19.39 -6.01 4.96
CA ARG A 323 -18.05 -5.62 4.47
C ARG A 323 -17.85 -5.82 2.98
N LYS A 324 -18.44 -6.87 2.40
CA LYS A 324 -18.12 -7.36 1.04
C LYS A 324 -19.21 -7.06 0.01
N GLU A 325 -20.40 -6.65 0.44
CA GLU A 325 -21.48 -6.32 -0.48
C GLU A 325 -21.39 -4.88 -0.95
N GLU A 326 -21.46 -4.69 -2.24
CA GLU A 326 -21.42 -3.36 -2.85
C GLU A 326 -22.65 -2.54 -2.46
N VAL A 327 -22.43 -1.34 -1.94
CA VAL A 327 -23.49 -0.44 -1.44
C VAL A 327 -24.43 -0.01 -2.56
N ASN A 328 -23.88 0.43 -3.69
CA ASN A 328 -24.63 0.79 -4.88
C ASN A 328 -24.97 -0.46 -5.70
N LEU A 329 -26.24 -0.69 -5.98
CA LEU A 329 -26.73 -1.87 -6.72
C LEU A 329 -26.78 -1.67 -8.23
N GLY A 330 -26.47 -0.45 -8.72
CA GLY A 330 -26.61 -0.11 -10.13
C GLY A 330 -28.04 0.24 -10.54
N LEU A 331 -28.21 0.55 -11.82
CA LEU A 331 -29.51 0.76 -12.44
C LEU A 331 -29.98 -0.53 -13.15
N ASN A 332 -31.27 -0.78 -13.16
CA ASN A 332 -31.83 -1.77 -14.08
C ASN A 332 -31.99 -1.16 -15.49
N GLU A 333 -32.34 -2.00 -16.49
CA GLU A 333 -32.44 -1.58 -17.89
C GLU A 333 -33.43 -0.42 -18.10
N GLU A 334 -34.61 -0.47 -17.47
CA GLU A 334 -35.64 0.57 -17.58
C GLU A 334 -35.16 1.90 -16.99
N GLN A 335 -34.52 1.85 -15.82
CA GLN A 335 -33.92 3.01 -15.17
C GLN A 335 -32.81 3.62 -16.02
N ALA A 336 -31.92 2.80 -16.57
CA ALA A 336 -30.84 3.22 -17.42
C ALA A 336 -31.32 3.88 -18.72
N VAL A 337 -32.32 3.30 -19.39
CA VAL A 337 -32.93 3.87 -20.59
C VAL A 337 -33.65 5.19 -20.24
N THR A 338 -34.32 5.27 -19.10
CA THR A 338 -34.98 6.49 -18.64
C THR A 338 -33.99 7.61 -18.38
N GLU A 339 -32.89 7.33 -17.67
CA GLU A 339 -31.82 8.31 -17.43
C GLU A 339 -31.11 8.70 -18.75
N ALA A 340 -30.88 7.75 -19.66
CA ALA A 340 -30.27 8.01 -20.96
C ALA A 340 -31.10 8.95 -21.84
N LYS A 341 -32.44 8.90 -21.76
CA LYS A 341 -33.35 9.83 -22.46
C LYS A 341 -33.12 11.28 -22.05
N ARG A 342 -32.63 11.57 -20.85
CA ARG A 342 -32.29 12.92 -20.40
C ARG A 342 -31.18 13.56 -21.22
N CYS A 343 -30.26 12.80 -21.77
CA CYS A 343 -29.12 13.32 -22.54
C CYS A 343 -29.64 14.06 -23.82
N LEU A 344 -29.20 15.31 -23.98
CA LEU A 344 -29.60 16.19 -25.10
C LEU A 344 -28.85 15.87 -26.40
N ASP A 345 -27.79 15.03 -26.33
CA ASP A 345 -26.89 14.80 -27.47
C ASP A 345 -26.37 16.12 -28.08
N CYS A 346 -25.76 16.96 -27.22
CA CYS A 346 -25.35 18.33 -27.56
C CYS A 346 -24.42 18.37 -28.77
N PRO A 347 -24.52 19.39 -29.65
CA PRO A 347 -23.56 19.56 -30.76
C PRO A 347 -22.14 19.85 -30.29
N ASN A 348 -21.99 20.54 -29.14
CA ASN A 348 -20.73 20.74 -28.46
C ASN A 348 -20.85 20.16 -27.03
N PRO A 349 -20.51 18.87 -26.83
CA PRO A 349 -20.76 18.18 -25.58
C PRO A 349 -19.69 18.52 -24.54
N THR A 350 -19.92 19.56 -23.74
CA THR A 350 -18.98 20.02 -22.69
C THR A 350 -18.66 18.95 -21.67
N CYS A 351 -19.53 17.96 -21.44
CA CYS A 351 -19.25 16.81 -20.58
C CYS A 351 -18.03 16.00 -21.02
N MET A 352 -17.74 15.91 -22.33
CA MET A 352 -16.52 15.26 -22.84
C MET A 352 -15.25 16.01 -22.42
N ASN A 353 -15.30 17.34 -22.34
CA ASN A 353 -14.17 18.15 -21.88
C ASN A 353 -13.90 17.96 -20.38
N GLY A 354 -14.91 17.55 -19.62
CA GLY A 354 -14.79 17.19 -18.21
C GLY A 354 -14.29 15.76 -17.97
N CYS A 355 -14.18 14.93 -19.02
CA CYS A 355 -13.69 13.56 -18.90
C CYS A 355 -12.19 13.52 -19.24
N PRO A 356 -11.31 13.12 -18.28
CA PRO A 356 -9.86 13.09 -18.50
C PRO A 356 -9.41 12.13 -19.63
N VAL A 357 -10.18 11.07 -19.89
CA VAL A 357 -9.88 10.07 -20.93
C VAL A 357 -10.70 10.27 -22.22
N GLY A 358 -11.48 11.33 -22.30
CA GLY A 358 -12.17 11.76 -23.53
C GLY A 358 -13.25 10.80 -24.05
N ILE A 359 -13.97 10.10 -23.16
CA ILE A 359 -15.08 9.21 -23.53
C ILE A 359 -16.10 9.97 -24.39
N ASN A 360 -16.57 9.32 -25.47
CA ASN A 360 -17.69 9.84 -26.27
C ASN A 360 -19.01 9.67 -25.51
N ILE A 361 -19.17 10.52 -24.46
CA ILE A 361 -20.29 10.45 -23.51
C ILE A 361 -21.66 10.47 -24.21
N PRO A 362 -21.97 11.40 -25.13
CA PRO A 362 -23.27 11.38 -25.78
C PRO A 362 -23.53 10.11 -26.58
N LYS A 363 -22.49 9.51 -27.20
CA LYS A 363 -22.65 8.30 -28.00
C LYS A 363 -23.05 7.10 -27.13
N PHE A 364 -22.29 6.78 -26.07
CA PHE A 364 -22.60 5.62 -25.25
C PHE A 364 -23.99 5.77 -24.58
N ILE A 365 -24.36 7.00 -24.15
CA ILE A 365 -25.67 7.27 -23.57
C ILE A 365 -26.78 7.04 -24.62
N LYS A 366 -26.57 7.45 -25.88
CA LYS A 366 -27.56 7.23 -26.94
C LYS A 366 -27.67 5.75 -27.34
N ASN A 367 -26.60 4.97 -27.25
CA ASN A 367 -26.70 3.51 -27.38
C ASN A 367 -27.58 2.93 -26.27
N ILE A 368 -27.42 3.39 -24.99
CA ILE A 368 -28.31 2.95 -23.88
C ILE A 368 -29.74 3.33 -24.13
N GLU A 369 -30.03 4.56 -24.62
CA GLU A 369 -31.38 5.01 -24.95
C GLU A 369 -32.08 4.10 -25.99
N ARG A 370 -31.32 3.45 -26.88
CA ARG A 370 -31.83 2.47 -27.86
C ARG A 370 -31.93 1.05 -27.36
N GLY A 371 -31.42 0.74 -26.16
CA GLY A 371 -31.30 -0.62 -25.68
C GLY A 371 -30.07 -1.38 -26.21
N GLU A 372 -29.11 -0.67 -26.84
CA GLU A 372 -27.87 -1.26 -27.39
C GLU A 372 -26.76 -1.19 -26.32
N PHE A 373 -26.93 -1.93 -25.24
CA PHE A 373 -26.08 -1.81 -24.04
C PHE A 373 -24.64 -2.29 -24.30
N LEU A 374 -24.46 -3.33 -25.12
CA LEU A 374 -23.11 -3.79 -25.50
C LEU A 374 -22.36 -2.78 -26.39
N GLU A 375 -23.07 -2.08 -27.29
CA GLU A 375 -22.48 -1.00 -28.08
C GLU A 375 -22.12 0.22 -27.21
N ALA A 376 -22.89 0.45 -26.14
CA ALA A 376 -22.51 1.45 -25.13
C ALA A 376 -21.21 1.09 -24.44
N ALA A 377 -21.02 -0.16 -24.01
CA ALA A 377 -19.80 -0.66 -23.40
C ALA A 377 -18.59 -0.56 -24.36
N LYS A 378 -18.74 -0.92 -25.63
CA LYS A 378 -17.68 -0.74 -26.63
C LYS A 378 -17.30 0.73 -26.83
N THR A 379 -18.29 1.62 -26.82
CA THR A 379 -18.05 3.07 -26.93
C THR A 379 -17.23 3.58 -25.74
N LEU A 380 -17.46 3.09 -24.54
CA LEU A 380 -16.66 3.39 -23.34
C LEU A 380 -15.22 2.87 -23.51
N LYS A 381 -15.05 1.62 -23.89
CA LYS A 381 -13.74 0.95 -24.03
C LYS A 381 -12.89 1.51 -25.17
N ALA A 382 -13.46 2.27 -26.10
CA ALA A 382 -12.69 2.93 -27.15
C ALA A 382 -11.57 3.84 -26.60
N THR A 383 -11.84 4.55 -25.50
CA THR A 383 -10.89 5.47 -24.87
C THR A 383 -10.64 5.19 -23.39
N SER A 384 -11.49 4.44 -22.69
CA SER A 384 -11.30 4.05 -21.28
C SER A 384 -10.84 2.60 -21.20
N ALA A 385 -9.75 2.35 -20.45
CA ALA A 385 -9.30 0.99 -20.14
C ALA A 385 -10.02 0.37 -18.93
N LEU A 386 -10.71 1.18 -18.12
CA LEU A 386 -11.27 0.79 -16.82
C LEU A 386 -12.72 1.33 -16.63
N PRO A 387 -13.66 1.11 -17.56
CA PRO A 387 -14.98 1.73 -17.48
C PRO A 387 -15.79 1.28 -16.28
N ALA A 388 -15.71 0.02 -15.86
CA ALA A 388 -16.42 -0.49 -14.69
C ALA A 388 -15.91 0.13 -13.36
N VAL A 389 -14.62 0.45 -13.29
CA VAL A 389 -13.99 1.18 -12.18
C VAL A 389 -14.41 2.65 -12.21
N CYS A 390 -14.31 3.31 -13.38
CA CYS A 390 -14.63 4.72 -13.54
C CYS A 390 -16.09 5.02 -13.18
N GLY A 391 -17.04 4.20 -13.62
CA GLY A 391 -18.47 4.34 -13.29
C GLY A 391 -18.77 4.27 -11.79
N ARG A 392 -17.87 3.65 -10.98
CA ARG A 392 -18.02 3.53 -9.52
C ARG A 392 -17.29 4.62 -8.72
N VAL A 393 -16.06 4.97 -9.10
CA VAL A 393 -15.17 5.73 -8.20
C VAL A 393 -14.74 7.09 -8.72
N CYS A 394 -14.95 7.43 -10.00
CA CYS A 394 -14.71 8.79 -10.50
C CYS A 394 -15.56 9.81 -9.75
N PRO A 395 -15.03 11.00 -9.41
CA PRO A 395 -15.80 12.10 -8.87
C PRO A 395 -16.57 12.83 -10.00
N GLN A 396 -17.55 12.14 -10.62
CA GLN A 396 -18.28 12.61 -11.79
C GLN A 396 -18.93 13.98 -11.56
N GLU A 397 -19.41 14.25 -10.33
CA GLU A 397 -19.97 15.53 -9.89
C GLU A 397 -18.98 16.69 -9.96
N LYS A 398 -17.67 16.42 -10.02
CA LYS A 398 -16.58 17.40 -10.17
C LYS A 398 -15.92 17.35 -11.56
N GLN A 399 -16.29 16.37 -12.39
CA GLN A 399 -15.72 16.11 -13.72
C GLN A 399 -16.80 16.25 -14.81
N CYS A 400 -17.18 15.15 -15.47
CA CYS A 400 -18.08 15.15 -16.62
C CYS A 400 -19.48 15.70 -16.28
N GLU A 401 -20.06 15.33 -15.15
CA GLU A 401 -21.40 15.79 -14.74
C GLU A 401 -21.41 17.29 -14.42
N SER A 402 -20.33 17.86 -13.83
CA SER A 402 -20.20 19.30 -13.57
C SER A 402 -20.28 20.15 -14.86
N GLN A 403 -20.00 19.57 -16.01
CA GLN A 403 -20.02 20.23 -17.30
C GLN A 403 -21.33 19.97 -18.07
N CYS A 404 -22.29 19.27 -17.49
CA CYS A 404 -23.54 18.94 -18.17
C CYS A 404 -24.38 20.18 -18.45
N THR A 405 -24.89 20.28 -19.68
CA THR A 405 -25.73 21.41 -20.14
C THR A 405 -27.02 21.58 -19.31
N HIS A 406 -27.54 20.53 -18.72
CA HIS A 406 -28.69 20.58 -17.80
C HIS A 406 -28.49 21.56 -16.66
N LEU A 407 -27.30 21.64 -16.08
CA LEU A 407 -26.95 22.55 -14.98
C LEU A 407 -27.14 24.03 -15.37
N LYS A 408 -26.85 24.40 -16.63
CA LYS A 408 -27.01 25.76 -17.14
C LYS A 408 -28.48 26.18 -17.21
N ALA A 409 -29.40 25.20 -17.27
CA ALA A 409 -30.86 25.42 -17.28
C ALA A 409 -31.49 25.23 -15.90
N GLY A 410 -30.71 25.07 -14.84
CA GLY A 410 -31.19 24.88 -13.47
C GLY A 410 -31.73 23.48 -13.17
N HIS A 411 -31.40 22.49 -14.01
CA HIS A 411 -31.76 21.08 -13.80
C HIS A 411 -30.57 20.27 -13.29
N GLU A 412 -30.83 19.12 -12.67
CA GLU A 412 -29.79 18.17 -12.30
C GLU A 412 -29.08 17.62 -13.54
N ALA A 413 -27.76 17.42 -13.46
CA ALA A 413 -26.97 16.79 -14.50
C ALA A 413 -27.50 15.39 -14.88
N VAL A 414 -27.23 14.92 -16.08
CA VAL A 414 -27.41 13.51 -16.46
C VAL A 414 -26.45 12.67 -15.59
N ALA A 415 -26.94 11.56 -15.05
CA ALA A 415 -26.16 10.63 -14.21
C ALA A 415 -25.17 9.81 -15.07
N ILE A 416 -24.16 10.48 -15.57
CA ILE A 416 -23.20 9.91 -16.55
C ILE A 416 -22.46 8.71 -15.94
N GLY A 417 -21.98 8.82 -14.69
CA GLY A 417 -21.30 7.74 -14.01
C GLY A 417 -22.19 6.52 -13.75
N TYR A 418 -23.47 6.72 -13.44
CA TYR A 418 -24.43 5.60 -13.27
C TYR A 418 -24.66 4.86 -14.59
N LEU A 419 -24.75 5.58 -15.71
CA LEU A 419 -24.89 5.00 -17.04
C LEU A 419 -23.61 4.31 -17.52
N GLU A 420 -22.43 4.87 -17.22
CA GLU A 420 -21.13 4.23 -17.47
C GLU A 420 -21.03 2.91 -16.71
N ARG A 421 -21.33 2.91 -15.42
CA ARG A 421 -21.40 1.69 -14.60
C ARG A 421 -22.37 0.68 -15.18
N PHE A 422 -23.59 1.10 -15.50
CA PHE A 422 -24.62 0.21 -16.06
C PHE A 422 -24.15 -0.51 -17.33
N ALA A 423 -23.56 0.21 -18.27
CA ALA A 423 -23.09 -0.39 -19.53
C ALA A 423 -21.95 -1.39 -19.29
N ALA A 424 -21.01 -1.07 -18.41
CA ALA A 424 -19.90 -1.96 -18.06
C ALA A 424 -20.38 -3.21 -17.28
N ASP A 425 -21.32 -3.05 -16.36
CA ASP A 425 -21.91 -4.16 -15.60
C ASP A 425 -22.76 -5.07 -16.48
N TYR A 426 -23.58 -4.50 -17.38
CA TYR A 426 -24.38 -5.26 -18.33
C TYR A 426 -23.49 -6.13 -19.23
N GLU A 427 -22.40 -5.59 -19.77
CA GLU A 427 -21.46 -6.34 -20.59
C GLU A 427 -20.84 -7.51 -19.80
N ARG A 428 -20.41 -7.27 -18.57
CA ARG A 428 -19.83 -8.32 -17.70
C ARG A 428 -20.87 -9.41 -17.39
N GLU A 429 -22.07 -9.04 -17.01
CA GLU A 429 -23.14 -9.96 -16.59
C GLU A 429 -23.73 -10.76 -17.75
N SER A 430 -23.74 -10.18 -18.94
CA SER A 430 -24.12 -10.88 -20.16
C SER A 430 -23.13 -11.97 -20.59
N GLY A 431 -21.90 -11.96 -20.05
CA GLY A 431 -20.79 -12.80 -20.48
C GLY A 431 -20.22 -12.46 -21.86
N GLN A 432 -20.72 -11.39 -22.51
CA GLN A 432 -20.30 -10.96 -23.83
C GLN A 432 -19.25 -9.83 -23.76
N ILE A 433 -18.19 -10.06 -22.98
CA ILE A 433 -17.15 -9.06 -22.72
C ILE A 433 -16.37 -8.78 -24.02
N SER A 434 -16.45 -7.55 -24.52
CA SER A 434 -15.68 -7.09 -25.68
C SER A 434 -14.24 -6.77 -25.27
N VAL A 435 -13.28 -7.37 -25.98
CA VAL A 435 -11.86 -6.95 -25.90
C VAL A 435 -11.62 -5.93 -27.00
N PRO A 436 -11.05 -4.75 -26.69
CA PRO A 436 -10.71 -3.76 -27.71
C PRO A 436 -9.77 -4.32 -28.79
N GLU A 437 -9.94 -3.86 -30.02
CA GLU A 437 -9.01 -4.23 -31.10
C GLU A 437 -7.59 -3.74 -30.81
N VAL A 438 -6.66 -4.63 -31.04
CA VAL A 438 -5.22 -4.35 -30.92
C VAL A 438 -4.65 -4.20 -32.34
N ALA A 439 -3.95 -3.11 -32.58
CA ALA A 439 -3.23 -2.90 -33.85
C ALA A 439 -2.16 -3.99 -34.06
N GLU A 440 -1.68 -4.11 -35.29
CA GLU A 440 -0.59 -5.02 -35.61
C GLU A 440 0.63 -4.76 -34.71
N LYS A 441 1.23 -5.84 -34.20
CA LYS A 441 2.38 -5.76 -33.28
C LYS A 441 3.56 -5.04 -33.92
N ASN A 442 3.99 -3.94 -33.30
CA ASN A 442 5.15 -3.16 -33.73
C ASN A 442 6.47 -3.67 -33.11
N ASN A 443 6.42 -4.67 -32.22
CA ASN A 443 7.54 -5.28 -31.51
C ASN A 443 8.37 -4.29 -30.65
N ILE A 444 7.80 -3.17 -30.29
CA ILE A 444 8.42 -2.19 -29.40
C ILE A 444 7.97 -2.49 -27.95
N LYS A 445 8.93 -2.79 -27.08
CA LYS A 445 8.67 -3.06 -25.66
C LYS A 445 8.52 -1.76 -24.88
N VAL A 446 7.49 -1.72 -24.02
CA VAL A 446 7.21 -0.61 -23.11
C VAL A 446 7.05 -1.15 -21.69
N ALA A 447 7.81 -0.59 -20.75
CA ALA A 447 7.70 -0.88 -19.32
C ALA A 447 6.77 0.11 -18.64
N VAL A 448 5.89 -0.39 -17.78
CA VAL A 448 5.01 0.41 -16.92
C VAL A 448 5.35 0.09 -15.47
N ILE A 449 5.73 1.10 -14.69
CA ILE A 449 6.11 0.93 -13.29
C ILE A 449 4.92 1.28 -12.39
N GLY A 450 4.28 0.25 -11.84
CA GLY A 450 3.09 0.34 -10.99
C GLY A 450 1.81 -0.01 -11.75
N SER A 451 0.99 -0.87 -11.14
CA SER A 451 -0.28 -1.35 -11.69
C SER A 451 -1.51 -0.61 -11.16
N GLY A 452 -1.33 0.57 -10.57
CA GLY A 452 -2.45 1.44 -10.19
C GLY A 452 -3.24 1.92 -11.40
N PRO A 453 -4.35 2.68 -11.21
CA PRO A 453 -5.23 3.08 -12.30
C PRO A 453 -4.52 3.82 -13.45
N ALA A 454 -3.49 4.62 -13.15
CA ALA A 454 -2.70 5.31 -14.17
C ALA A 454 -1.89 4.31 -15.04
N GLY A 455 -1.23 3.34 -14.39
CA GLY A 455 -0.45 2.31 -15.09
C GLY A 455 -1.32 1.40 -15.94
N LEU A 456 -2.46 0.94 -15.40
CA LEU A 456 -3.41 0.09 -16.14
C LEU A 456 -4.02 0.83 -17.35
N SER A 457 -4.40 2.11 -17.18
CA SER A 457 -4.93 2.92 -18.28
C SER A 457 -3.90 3.10 -19.39
N PHE A 458 -2.67 3.49 -19.04
CA PHE A 458 -1.58 3.64 -20.01
C PHE A 458 -1.26 2.32 -20.70
N ALA A 459 -1.19 1.21 -19.95
CA ALA A 459 -0.91 -0.11 -20.51
C ALA A 459 -1.98 -0.52 -21.54
N GLY A 460 -3.25 -0.26 -21.25
CA GLY A 460 -4.34 -0.52 -22.19
C GLY A 460 -4.24 0.30 -23.48
N ASP A 461 -3.94 1.58 -23.37
CA ASP A 461 -3.81 2.45 -24.54
C ASP A 461 -2.61 2.08 -25.41
N MET A 462 -1.47 1.73 -24.80
CA MET A 462 -0.29 1.27 -25.54
C MET A 462 -0.52 -0.11 -26.19
N ALA A 463 -1.20 -1.02 -25.48
CA ALA A 463 -1.54 -2.34 -26.06
C ALA A 463 -2.45 -2.20 -27.29
N LYS A 464 -3.47 -1.33 -27.25
CA LYS A 464 -4.32 -1.02 -28.43
C LYS A 464 -3.50 -0.59 -29.65
N GLN A 465 -2.38 0.13 -29.42
CA GLN A 465 -1.48 0.61 -30.49
C GLN A 465 -0.45 -0.43 -30.93
N GLY A 466 -0.52 -1.68 -30.44
CA GLY A 466 0.35 -2.78 -30.86
C GLY A 466 1.70 -2.86 -30.14
N TYR A 467 1.94 -2.10 -29.08
CA TYR A 467 3.15 -2.20 -28.26
C TYR A 467 3.17 -3.47 -27.40
N ASP A 468 4.37 -4.02 -27.14
CA ASP A 468 4.58 -5.12 -26.20
C ASP A 468 4.77 -4.55 -24.78
N VAL A 469 3.67 -4.51 -24.03
CA VAL A 469 3.62 -3.82 -22.73
C VAL A 469 3.84 -4.81 -21.59
N THR A 470 4.76 -4.47 -20.67
CA THR A 470 4.95 -5.18 -19.41
C THR A 470 4.75 -4.21 -18.23
N VAL A 471 3.84 -4.56 -17.34
CA VAL A 471 3.57 -3.81 -16.11
C VAL A 471 4.31 -4.49 -14.95
N PHE A 472 5.17 -3.74 -14.26
CA PHE A 472 5.91 -4.17 -13.08
C PHE A 472 5.21 -3.65 -11.83
N GLU A 473 4.84 -4.56 -10.91
CA GLU A 473 4.12 -4.23 -9.69
C GLU A 473 4.91 -4.67 -8.46
N ALA A 474 5.04 -3.77 -7.49
CA ALA A 474 5.76 -4.02 -6.25
C ALA A 474 4.99 -4.94 -5.27
N LEU A 475 3.66 -4.96 -5.37
CA LEU A 475 2.79 -5.78 -4.54
C LEU A 475 2.48 -7.13 -5.19
N HIS A 476 1.95 -8.05 -4.40
CA HIS A 476 1.52 -9.38 -4.85
C HIS A 476 0.17 -9.36 -5.59
N GLU A 477 -0.55 -8.24 -5.61
CA GLU A 477 -1.81 -8.04 -6.33
C GLU A 477 -1.68 -6.89 -7.33
N ILE A 478 -2.29 -7.08 -8.53
CA ILE A 478 -2.39 -6.05 -9.56
C ILE A 478 -3.58 -5.14 -9.26
N GLY A 479 -3.43 -3.84 -9.44
CA GLY A 479 -4.51 -2.86 -9.25
C GLY A 479 -4.12 -1.66 -8.38
N GLY A 480 -3.05 -1.76 -7.60
CA GLY A 480 -2.60 -0.69 -6.71
C GLY A 480 -3.73 -0.24 -5.76
N VAL A 481 -3.99 1.07 -5.70
CA VAL A 481 -5.03 1.64 -4.82
C VAL A 481 -6.44 1.07 -5.05
N LEU A 482 -6.73 0.52 -6.23
CA LEU A 482 -8.02 -0.12 -6.51
C LEU A 482 -8.24 -1.37 -5.66
N LYS A 483 -7.16 -2.06 -5.28
CA LYS A 483 -7.17 -3.27 -4.46
C LYS A 483 -6.85 -3.00 -2.99
N TYR A 484 -5.78 -2.24 -2.69
CA TYR A 484 -5.37 -2.02 -1.30
C TYR A 484 -6.13 -0.90 -0.61
N GLY A 485 -6.63 0.11 -1.35
CA GLY A 485 -7.16 1.35 -0.77
C GLY A 485 -8.67 1.48 -0.81
N ILE A 486 -9.33 1.01 -1.87
CA ILE A 486 -10.78 1.13 -2.02
C ILE A 486 -11.48 -0.13 -1.50
N PRO A 487 -12.39 -0.02 -0.50
CA PRO A 487 -13.06 -1.18 0.07
C PRO A 487 -14.02 -1.89 -0.91
N GLU A 488 -14.20 -3.18 -0.71
CA GLU A 488 -15.09 -4.06 -1.49
C GLU A 488 -16.53 -3.55 -1.57
N PHE A 489 -17.05 -2.95 -0.50
CA PHE A 489 -18.40 -2.39 -0.48
C PHE A 489 -18.58 -1.17 -1.39
N ARG A 490 -17.48 -0.65 -1.96
CA ARG A 490 -17.43 0.48 -2.88
C ARG A 490 -16.92 0.11 -4.27
N LEU A 491 -15.93 -0.77 -4.33
CA LEU A 491 -15.36 -1.32 -5.56
C LEU A 491 -14.96 -2.78 -5.33
N PRO A 492 -15.84 -3.73 -5.66
CA PRO A 492 -15.53 -5.16 -5.50
C PRO A 492 -14.29 -5.58 -6.30
N ASN A 493 -13.39 -6.33 -5.68
CA ASN A 493 -12.15 -6.80 -6.32
C ASN A 493 -12.40 -7.55 -7.63
N LYS A 494 -13.48 -8.36 -7.69
CA LYS A 494 -13.91 -9.05 -8.92
C LYS A 494 -14.14 -8.14 -10.13
N ILE A 495 -14.49 -6.87 -9.90
CA ILE A 495 -14.66 -5.87 -10.96
C ILE A 495 -13.28 -5.46 -11.51
N VAL A 496 -12.33 -5.23 -10.61
CA VAL A 496 -10.95 -4.88 -10.98
C VAL A 496 -10.28 -6.03 -11.72
N ASP A 497 -10.50 -7.28 -11.28
CA ASP A 497 -9.95 -8.48 -11.91
C ASP A 497 -10.41 -8.65 -13.36
N VAL A 498 -11.68 -8.39 -13.66
CA VAL A 498 -12.21 -8.43 -15.03
C VAL A 498 -11.51 -7.40 -15.94
N GLU A 499 -11.25 -6.19 -15.44
CA GLU A 499 -10.53 -5.16 -16.21
C GLU A 499 -9.06 -5.57 -16.46
N ILE A 500 -8.39 -6.16 -15.46
CA ILE A 500 -7.02 -6.70 -15.60
C ILE A 500 -6.99 -7.85 -16.60
N ASP A 501 -7.95 -8.76 -16.55
CA ASP A 501 -8.09 -9.87 -17.50
C ASP A 501 -8.25 -9.36 -18.94
N ASN A 502 -9.04 -8.30 -19.14
CA ASN A 502 -9.20 -7.68 -20.45
C ASN A 502 -7.86 -7.13 -20.98
N LEU A 503 -7.07 -6.49 -20.12
CA LEU A 503 -5.72 -6.02 -20.49
C LEU A 503 -4.80 -7.20 -20.82
N SER A 504 -4.86 -8.29 -20.06
CA SER A 504 -4.10 -9.52 -20.34
C SER A 504 -4.47 -10.13 -21.69
N LYS A 505 -5.76 -10.16 -22.05
CA LYS A 505 -6.26 -10.61 -23.35
C LYS A 505 -5.80 -9.73 -24.51
N MET A 506 -5.54 -8.45 -24.26
CA MET A 506 -4.91 -7.53 -25.22
C MET A 506 -3.40 -7.74 -25.35
N GLY A 507 -2.80 -8.63 -24.55
CA GLY A 507 -1.37 -8.96 -24.57
C GLY A 507 -0.51 -8.18 -23.58
N VAL A 508 -1.10 -7.46 -22.64
CA VAL A 508 -0.35 -6.85 -21.53
C VAL A 508 0.16 -7.95 -20.59
N LYS A 509 1.44 -7.89 -20.26
CA LYS A 509 2.11 -8.79 -19.32
C LYS A 509 2.19 -8.12 -17.95
N PHE A 510 2.03 -8.89 -16.89
CA PHE A 510 2.13 -8.42 -15.50
C PHE A 510 3.24 -9.17 -14.77
N MET A 511 4.15 -8.43 -14.13
CA MET A 511 5.20 -8.98 -13.27
C MET A 511 5.00 -8.45 -11.86
N LYS A 512 4.48 -9.31 -10.97
CA LYS A 512 4.22 -9.00 -9.55
C LYS A 512 5.51 -9.15 -8.75
N ASP A 513 5.51 -8.62 -7.52
CA ASP A 513 6.63 -8.69 -6.56
C ASP A 513 7.95 -8.13 -7.11
N CYS A 514 7.88 -7.21 -8.07
CA CYS A 514 9.01 -6.63 -8.77
C CYS A 514 9.09 -5.12 -8.58
N ILE A 515 10.10 -4.68 -7.85
CA ILE A 515 10.35 -3.26 -7.54
C ILE A 515 11.40 -2.73 -8.50
N VAL A 516 10.97 -1.97 -9.51
CA VAL A 516 11.91 -1.30 -10.43
C VAL A 516 12.74 -0.30 -9.65
N GLY A 517 14.06 -0.28 -9.92
CA GLY A 517 15.06 0.47 -9.17
C GLY A 517 15.64 -0.30 -7.97
N LYS A 518 15.09 -1.48 -7.64
CA LYS A 518 15.61 -2.37 -6.57
C LYS A 518 15.73 -3.82 -7.03
N THR A 519 14.63 -4.44 -7.43
CA THR A 519 14.60 -5.83 -7.96
C THR A 519 15.20 -5.91 -9.36
N ILE A 520 14.83 -4.95 -10.20
CA ILE A 520 15.34 -4.75 -11.56
C ILE A 520 15.66 -3.26 -11.73
N SER A 521 16.81 -2.92 -12.31
CA SER A 521 17.20 -1.53 -12.54
C SER A 521 16.62 -0.99 -13.86
N VAL A 522 16.71 0.32 -14.07
CA VAL A 522 16.35 0.95 -15.36
C VAL A 522 17.30 0.48 -16.45
N GLU A 523 18.58 0.35 -16.12
CA GLU A 523 19.62 -0.14 -17.02
C GLU A 523 19.37 -1.61 -17.45
N ASP A 524 18.84 -2.45 -16.54
CA ASP A 524 18.43 -3.82 -16.88
C ASP A 524 17.24 -3.79 -17.87
N LEU A 525 16.26 -2.90 -17.66
CA LEU A 525 15.13 -2.73 -18.61
C LEU A 525 15.61 -2.27 -19.98
N GLU A 526 16.55 -1.32 -20.04
CA GLU A 526 17.17 -0.88 -21.29
C GLU A 526 17.95 -2.02 -21.98
N ALA A 527 18.68 -2.83 -21.22
CA ALA A 527 19.40 -4.01 -21.73
C ALA A 527 18.45 -5.10 -22.24
N GLU A 528 17.24 -5.21 -21.69
CA GLU A 528 16.16 -6.07 -22.19
C GLU A 528 15.40 -5.47 -23.38
N ASP A 529 15.86 -4.36 -23.94
CA ASP A 529 15.31 -3.67 -25.12
C ASP A 529 13.97 -2.95 -24.89
N PHE A 530 13.65 -2.58 -23.65
CA PHE A 530 12.52 -1.66 -23.41
C PHE A 530 12.85 -0.26 -23.96
N LYS A 531 12.01 0.26 -24.84
CA LYS A 531 12.22 1.56 -25.53
C LYS A 531 11.51 2.73 -24.84
N GLY A 532 10.59 2.44 -23.95
CA GLY A 532 9.87 3.45 -23.18
C GLY A 532 9.57 2.94 -21.78
N ILE A 533 9.64 3.84 -20.79
CA ILE A 533 9.32 3.56 -19.40
C ILE A 533 8.29 4.58 -18.92
N PHE A 534 7.13 4.11 -18.49
CA PHE A 534 6.09 4.94 -17.89
C PHE A 534 6.06 4.73 -16.38
N VAL A 535 6.32 5.80 -15.62
CA VAL A 535 6.35 5.74 -14.15
C VAL A 535 4.97 6.07 -13.58
N ALA A 536 4.31 5.07 -13.01
CA ALA A 536 2.98 5.14 -12.41
C ALA A 536 2.95 4.64 -10.96
N SER A 537 4.06 4.82 -10.23
CA SER A 537 4.27 4.32 -8.85
C SER A 537 3.34 4.95 -7.81
N GLY A 538 2.57 5.97 -8.18
CA GLY A 538 1.59 6.62 -7.31
C GLY A 538 2.22 7.46 -6.19
N ALA A 539 1.36 7.84 -5.22
CA ALA A 539 1.76 8.54 -4.00
C ALA A 539 1.19 7.76 -2.82
N GLY A 540 1.98 6.85 -2.26
CA GLY A 540 1.55 5.93 -1.20
C GLY A 540 2.09 6.28 0.18
N LEU A 541 3.18 7.06 0.30
CA LEU A 541 3.79 7.39 1.58
C LEU A 541 2.84 8.27 2.43
N PRO A 542 2.34 7.77 3.58
CA PRO A 542 1.35 8.50 4.37
C PRO A 542 1.99 9.70 5.07
N ASN A 543 1.25 10.81 5.08
CA ASN A 543 1.61 11.95 5.92
C ASN A 543 1.06 11.75 7.32
N PHE A 544 1.84 12.19 8.31
CA PHE A 544 1.44 12.27 9.72
C PHE A 544 1.42 13.75 10.16
N MET A 545 0.74 14.02 11.26
CA MET A 545 0.58 15.40 11.77
C MET A 545 1.79 15.87 12.56
N ASN A 546 2.63 14.94 13.02
CA ASN A 546 3.81 15.16 13.87
C ASN A 546 3.43 15.87 15.20
N ILE A 547 2.38 15.39 15.84
CA ILE A 547 1.89 15.85 17.13
C ILE A 547 2.23 14.87 18.25
N PRO A 548 2.30 15.32 19.53
CA PRO A 548 2.58 14.45 20.65
C PRO A 548 1.62 13.23 20.71
N GLY A 549 2.16 12.07 21.02
CA GLY A 549 1.41 10.82 21.17
C GLY A 549 1.00 10.14 19.86
N GLU A 550 1.31 10.66 18.67
CA GLU A 550 0.86 10.12 17.39
C GLU A 550 1.42 8.71 17.06
N ASN A 551 2.50 8.31 17.74
CA ASN A 551 3.07 6.96 17.59
C ASN A 551 2.52 5.94 18.62
N SER A 552 1.49 6.27 19.38
CA SER A 552 0.85 5.34 20.32
C SER A 552 0.25 4.13 19.58
N ILE A 553 0.10 3.02 20.31
CA ILE A 553 -0.60 1.81 19.83
C ILE A 553 -2.05 2.17 19.48
N ASN A 554 -2.61 1.54 18.44
CA ASN A 554 -3.93 1.78 17.87
C ASN A 554 -4.06 3.14 17.15
N ILE A 555 -2.94 3.78 16.79
CA ILE A 555 -2.94 4.86 15.81
C ILE A 555 -2.31 4.31 14.53
N MET A 556 -3.03 4.37 13.43
CA MET A 556 -2.61 3.87 12.10
C MET A 556 -2.79 4.96 11.04
N SER A 557 -2.03 4.87 9.95
CA SER A 557 -2.41 5.61 8.74
C SER A 557 -3.61 4.92 8.06
N SER A 558 -4.39 5.66 7.27
CA SER A 558 -5.42 5.05 6.43
C SER A 558 -4.86 3.98 5.50
N ASN A 559 -3.66 4.21 4.95
CA ASN A 559 -3.01 3.24 4.07
C ASN A 559 -2.68 1.94 4.82
N GLU A 560 -2.16 2.01 6.05
CA GLU A 560 -1.95 0.82 6.87
C GLU A 560 -3.26 0.07 7.14
N TYR A 561 -4.26 0.80 7.61
CA TYR A 561 -5.55 0.21 7.98
C TYR A 561 -6.25 -0.46 6.80
N LEU A 562 -6.38 0.27 5.68
CA LEU A 562 -7.04 -0.24 4.48
C LEU A 562 -6.24 -1.34 3.79
N THR A 563 -4.91 -1.28 3.77
CA THR A 563 -4.07 -2.37 3.23
C THR A 563 -4.26 -3.66 4.02
N ARG A 564 -4.32 -3.60 5.36
CA ARG A 564 -4.62 -4.77 6.19
C ARG A 564 -6.00 -5.35 5.89
N VAL A 565 -7.03 -4.49 5.84
CA VAL A 565 -8.42 -4.95 5.67
C VAL A 565 -8.74 -5.37 4.24
N ASN A 566 -8.29 -4.64 3.23
CA ASN A 566 -8.65 -4.89 1.83
C ASN A 566 -7.67 -5.86 1.14
N LEU A 567 -6.36 -5.53 1.13
CA LEU A 567 -5.36 -6.32 0.41
C LEU A 567 -5.03 -7.63 1.11
N MET A 568 -4.97 -7.61 2.46
CA MET A 568 -4.63 -8.77 3.27
C MET A 568 -5.85 -9.48 3.85
N ASP A 569 -7.07 -8.98 3.58
CA ASP A 569 -8.36 -9.46 4.11
C ASP A 569 -8.33 -9.74 5.64
N ALA A 570 -7.59 -8.89 6.38
CA ALA A 570 -7.26 -9.09 7.79
C ALA A 570 -8.46 -9.22 8.75
N ALA A 571 -9.66 -8.91 8.28
CA ALA A 571 -10.89 -9.08 9.05
C ALA A 571 -11.67 -10.36 8.68
N SER A 572 -11.11 -11.22 7.84
CA SER A 572 -11.59 -12.57 7.59
C SER A 572 -11.09 -13.52 8.69
N GLU A 573 -11.90 -14.51 9.02
CA GLU A 573 -11.55 -15.49 10.07
C GLU A 573 -10.37 -16.40 9.72
N ASP A 574 -10.02 -16.47 8.44
CA ASP A 574 -8.96 -17.29 7.88
C ASP A 574 -7.73 -16.47 7.44
N SER A 575 -7.67 -15.18 7.78
CA SER A 575 -6.50 -14.34 7.51
C SER A 575 -5.51 -14.36 8.68
N ASP A 576 -4.23 -14.53 8.37
CA ASP A 576 -3.16 -14.48 9.36
C ASP A 576 -2.73 -13.05 9.73
N THR A 577 -3.14 -12.06 8.93
CA THR A 577 -2.77 -10.66 9.14
C THR A 577 -3.58 -10.05 10.28
N PRO A 578 -2.96 -9.62 11.41
CA PRO A 578 -3.70 -9.05 12.52
C PRO A 578 -4.24 -7.66 12.19
N VAL A 579 -5.45 -7.37 12.69
CA VAL A 579 -6.05 -6.03 12.66
C VAL A 579 -6.72 -5.70 14.00
N THR A 580 -6.63 -4.45 14.42
CA THR A 580 -7.29 -3.98 15.65
C THR A 580 -8.70 -3.48 15.32
N PHE A 581 -9.66 -3.89 16.14
CA PHE A 581 -11.04 -3.41 16.11
C PHE A 581 -11.25 -2.37 17.21
N GLY A 582 -11.49 -1.12 16.82
CA GLY A 582 -11.79 -0.04 17.78
C GLY A 582 -13.30 0.08 18.00
N LYS A 583 -13.71 0.36 19.25
CA LYS A 583 -15.11 0.70 19.56
C LYS A 583 -15.41 2.18 19.32
N ARG A 584 -14.45 3.06 19.65
CA ARG A 584 -14.53 4.52 19.48
C ARG A 584 -13.40 4.94 18.53
N VAL A 585 -13.72 4.99 17.26
CA VAL A 585 -12.74 5.21 16.18
C VAL A 585 -12.80 6.64 15.68
N ALA A 586 -11.68 7.35 15.74
CA ALA A 586 -11.51 8.69 15.18
C ALA A 586 -10.72 8.62 13.87
N VAL A 587 -11.29 9.08 12.76
CA VAL A 587 -10.60 9.20 11.48
C VAL A 587 -10.30 10.67 11.20
N ILE A 588 -9.01 10.99 11.03
CA ILE A 588 -8.55 12.38 10.87
C ILE A 588 -8.40 12.69 9.39
N GLY A 589 -9.32 13.49 8.86
CA GLY A 589 -9.32 13.90 7.45
C GLY A 589 -10.70 13.98 6.84
N GLY A 590 -10.84 14.56 5.64
CA GLY A 590 -12.11 14.77 4.95
C GLY A 590 -12.09 14.33 3.47
N GLY A 591 -11.13 13.49 3.07
CA GLY A 591 -11.03 12.94 1.71
C GLY A 591 -11.74 11.59 1.54
N ASN A 592 -11.77 11.05 0.32
CA ASN A 592 -12.34 9.73 0.04
C ASN A 592 -11.73 8.63 0.89
N THR A 593 -10.40 8.65 1.09
CA THR A 593 -9.71 7.67 1.94
C THR A 593 -10.16 7.73 3.40
N ALA A 594 -10.51 8.93 3.91
CA ALA A 594 -11.08 9.07 5.25
C ALA A 594 -12.49 8.47 5.31
N MET A 595 -13.33 8.70 4.27
CA MET A 595 -14.66 8.10 4.17
C MET A 595 -14.55 6.56 4.09
N ASP A 596 -13.64 6.05 3.28
CA ASP A 596 -13.37 4.60 3.18
C ASP A 596 -12.95 4.00 4.53
N SER A 597 -12.04 4.67 5.25
CA SER A 597 -11.56 4.20 6.55
C SER A 597 -12.64 4.21 7.62
N VAL A 598 -13.41 5.29 7.74
CA VAL A 598 -14.45 5.40 8.79
C VAL A 598 -15.62 4.45 8.53
N ARG A 599 -16.03 4.29 7.28
CA ARG A 599 -17.08 3.34 6.88
C ARG A 599 -16.62 1.88 7.06
N THR A 600 -15.33 1.60 6.83
CA THR A 600 -14.73 0.30 7.13
C THR A 600 -14.74 0.04 8.63
N ALA A 601 -14.34 1.01 9.46
CA ALA A 601 -14.36 0.88 10.92
C ALA A 601 -15.79 0.61 11.44
N ARG A 602 -16.80 1.26 10.87
CA ARG A 602 -18.21 1.02 11.20
C ARG A 602 -18.60 -0.43 10.92
N ARG A 603 -18.24 -0.97 9.76
CA ARG A 603 -18.48 -2.37 9.35
C ARG A 603 -17.73 -3.39 10.20
N LEU A 604 -16.62 -2.99 10.79
CA LEU A 604 -15.84 -3.82 11.72
C LEU A 604 -16.29 -3.72 13.17
N GLY A 605 -17.46 -3.12 13.43
CA GLY A 605 -18.12 -3.12 14.74
C GLY A 605 -17.81 -1.91 15.62
N ALA A 606 -17.31 -0.80 15.06
CA ALA A 606 -17.17 0.43 15.84
C ALA A 606 -18.54 0.91 16.33
N GLU A 607 -18.69 1.04 17.65
CA GLU A 607 -19.89 1.56 18.31
C GLU A 607 -20.04 3.06 18.01
N ARG A 608 -18.92 3.78 17.99
CA ARG A 608 -18.82 5.20 17.64
C ARG A 608 -17.69 5.39 16.63
N ALA A 609 -18.04 5.74 15.40
CA ALA A 609 -17.09 6.07 14.33
C ALA A 609 -17.25 7.54 13.95
N MET A 610 -16.15 8.30 13.91
CA MET A 610 -16.22 9.74 13.70
C MET A 610 -15.15 10.24 12.73
N ILE A 611 -15.52 11.22 11.91
CA ILE A 611 -14.61 12.03 11.10
C ILE A 611 -14.24 13.27 11.90
N ILE A 612 -12.95 13.53 12.05
CA ILE A 612 -12.42 14.79 12.60
C ILE A 612 -11.78 15.57 11.46
N TYR A 613 -12.32 16.76 11.17
CA TYR A 613 -11.89 17.56 10.05
C TYR A 613 -11.73 19.04 10.40
N ARG A 614 -10.58 19.60 10.06
CA ARG A 614 -10.18 20.98 10.43
C ARG A 614 -10.92 22.10 9.71
N ARG A 615 -11.71 21.81 8.66
CA ARG A 615 -12.57 22.76 7.95
C ARG A 615 -14.03 22.34 8.10
N SER A 616 -14.95 23.08 7.45
CA SER A 616 -16.35 22.67 7.41
C SER A 616 -16.58 21.55 6.39
N GLU A 617 -17.78 21.01 6.37
CA GLU A 617 -18.17 19.94 5.45
C GLU A 617 -18.10 20.38 3.99
N GLU A 618 -18.43 21.64 3.70
CA GLU A 618 -18.37 22.21 2.34
C GLU A 618 -17.00 22.15 1.71
N GLU A 619 -15.93 22.24 2.51
CA GLU A 619 -14.55 22.15 2.06
C GLU A 619 -14.03 20.71 1.96
N MET A 620 -14.85 19.69 2.25
CA MET A 620 -14.43 18.30 2.15
C MET A 620 -14.11 17.91 0.70
N PRO A 621 -12.91 17.35 0.43
CA PRO A 621 -12.57 16.92 -0.92
C PRO A 621 -13.22 15.58 -1.31
N ALA A 622 -13.83 14.86 -0.38
CA ALA A 622 -14.54 13.61 -0.63
C ALA A 622 -15.69 13.79 -1.63
N ARG A 623 -16.11 12.70 -2.27
CA ARG A 623 -17.32 12.65 -3.09
C ARG A 623 -18.54 12.89 -2.21
N LEU A 624 -19.51 13.66 -2.73
CA LEU A 624 -20.76 13.97 -2.02
C LEU A 624 -21.54 12.69 -1.64
N GLU A 625 -21.55 11.72 -2.53
CA GLU A 625 -22.17 10.41 -2.32
C GLU A 625 -21.53 9.66 -1.13
N GLU A 626 -20.21 9.67 -1.02
CA GLU A 626 -19.50 8.99 0.08
C GLU A 626 -19.73 9.67 1.43
N VAL A 627 -19.83 11.01 1.46
CA VAL A 627 -20.21 11.77 2.67
C VAL A 627 -21.64 11.45 3.07
N LYS A 628 -22.58 11.40 2.10
CA LYS A 628 -23.96 11.00 2.32
C LYS A 628 -24.05 9.60 2.93
N HIS A 629 -23.38 8.62 2.29
CA HIS A 629 -23.38 7.25 2.77
C HIS A 629 -22.81 7.12 4.18
N ALA A 630 -21.69 7.80 4.49
CA ALA A 630 -21.12 7.79 5.82
C ALA A 630 -22.10 8.29 6.90
N LYS A 631 -22.85 9.37 6.61
CA LYS A 631 -23.87 9.90 7.51
C LYS A 631 -25.03 8.92 7.72
N GLU A 632 -25.54 8.34 6.64
CA GLU A 632 -26.63 7.36 6.69
C GLU A 632 -26.21 6.09 7.48
N GLU A 633 -24.93 5.73 7.44
CA GLU A 633 -24.34 4.62 8.19
C GLU A 633 -24.01 4.97 9.66
N GLY A 634 -24.40 6.16 10.14
CA GLY A 634 -24.27 6.59 11.52
C GLY A 634 -22.87 7.12 11.90
N VAL A 635 -22.07 7.57 10.93
CA VAL A 635 -20.79 8.22 11.20
C VAL A 635 -21.01 9.65 11.71
N GLU A 636 -20.35 10.00 12.81
CA GLU A 636 -20.34 11.36 13.35
C GLU A 636 -19.33 12.26 12.60
N PHE A 637 -19.67 13.53 12.42
CA PHE A 637 -18.81 14.53 11.76
C PHE A 637 -18.44 15.65 12.73
N LEU A 638 -17.22 15.62 13.24
CA LEU A 638 -16.61 16.68 14.05
C LEU A 638 -15.80 17.61 13.11
N THR A 639 -16.51 18.51 12.44
CA THR A 639 -15.91 19.54 11.60
C THR A 639 -15.38 20.70 12.43
N LEU A 640 -14.49 21.52 11.86
CA LEU A 640 -13.82 22.63 12.55
C LEU A 640 -13.05 22.18 13.81
N HIS A 641 -12.47 20.97 13.76
CA HIS A 641 -11.62 20.42 14.81
C HIS A 641 -10.33 19.89 14.22
N ASN A 642 -9.20 20.16 14.88
CA ASN A 642 -7.88 19.70 14.49
C ASN A 642 -7.19 19.03 15.68
N PRO A 643 -6.75 17.78 15.58
CA PRO A 643 -5.97 17.12 16.62
C PRO A 643 -4.65 17.87 16.89
N ILE A 644 -4.30 18.00 18.17
CA ILE A 644 -3.04 18.61 18.61
C ILE A 644 -2.22 17.69 19.52
N GLU A 645 -2.84 16.66 20.11
CA GLU A 645 -2.18 15.68 20.97
C GLU A 645 -3.03 14.41 21.07
N TYR A 646 -2.37 13.26 21.14
CA TYR A 646 -2.97 11.99 21.54
C TYR A 646 -2.47 11.59 22.93
N ILE A 647 -3.39 11.16 23.79
CA ILE A 647 -3.09 10.71 25.14
C ILE A 647 -3.21 9.19 25.18
N ALA A 648 -2.12 8.51 25.59
CA ALA A 648 -2.09 7.06 25.77
C ALA A 648 -2.35 6.63 27.20
N ASP A 649 -2.72 5.36 27.39
CA ASP A 649 -2.75 4.69 28.67
C ASP A 649 -1.36 4.21 29.11
N GLU A 650 -1.25 3.55 30.26
CA GLU A 650 0.00 3.02 30.80
C GLU A 650 0.63 1.93 29.90
N LYS A 651 -0.17 1.26 29.06
CA LYS A 651 0.27 0.25 28.09
C LYS A 651 0.69 0.87 26.75
N GLY A 652 0.57 2.20 26.60
CA GLY A 652 0.90 2.92 25.37
C GLY A 652 -0.20 2.88 24.32
N ARG A 653 -1.41 2.43 24.63
CA ARG A 653 -2.57 2.44 23.72
C ARG A 653 -3.26 3.79 23.78
N VAL A 654 -3.65 4.35 22.65
CA VAL A 654 -4.42 5.61 22.62
C VAL A 654 -5.73 5.45 23.37
N LYS A 655 -6.05 6.45 24.20
CA LYS A 655 -7.31 6.51 24.96
C LYS A 655 -8.09 7.81 24.77
N GLN A 656 -7.40 8.90 24.40
CA GLN A 656 -8.01 10.21 24.17
C GLN A 656 -7.27 10.97 23.07
N VAL A 657 -7.98 11.89 22.42
CA VAL A 657 -7.41 12.90 21.53
C VAL A 657 -7.82 14.30 21.99
N VAL A 658 -6.85 15.21 22.02
CA VAL A 658 -7.06 16.64 22.29
C VAL A 658 -7.26 17.36 20.97
N LEU A 659 -8.38 18.04 20.85
CA LEU A 659 -8.81 18.75 19.63
C LEU A 659 -8.76 20.27 19.86
N GLN A 660 -8.14 20.98 18.94
CA GLN A 660 -8.21 22.42 18.82
C GLN A 660 -9.44 22.77 17.96
N LYS A 661 -10.31 23.65 18.48
CA LYS A 661 -11.44 24.20 17.70
C LYS A 661 -10.94 25.23 16.70
N MET A 662 -11.54 25.20 15.50
CA MET A 662 -11.11 26.00 14.36
C MET A 662 -12.25 26.93 13.90
N GLU A 663 -11.89 28.01 13.24
CA GLU A 663 -12.78 28.83 12.41
C GLU A 663 -12.26 28.92 10.98
N LEU A 664 -13.08 29.39 10.06
CA LEU A 664 -12.73 29.51 8.64
C LEU A 664 -12.34 30.94 8.29
N GLY A 665 -11.13 31.12 7.78
CA GLY A 665 -10.62 32.35 7.23
C GLY A 665 -10.78 32.44 5.70
N GLU A 666 -9.93 33.22 5.06
CA GLU A 666 -9.90 33.43 3.62
C GLU A 666 -9.56 32.13 2.84
N PRO A 667 -10.03 31.98 1.59
CA PRO A 667 -9.70 30.85 0.74
C PRO A 667 -8.20 30.72 0.47
N ASP A 668 -7.70 29.50 0.54
CA ASP A 668 -6.33 29.13 0.16
C ASP A 668 -6.15 29.02 -1.37
N ALA A 669 -4.93 28.72 -1.84
CA ALA A 669 -4.64 28.54 -3.26
C ALA A 669 -5.48 27.43 -3.97
N SER A 670 -6.15 26.56 -3.21
CA SER A 670 -7.08 25.56 -3.73
C SER A 670 -8.54 26.04 -3.79
N GLY A 671 -8.79 27.27 -3.38
CA GLY A 671 -10.13 27.89 -3.30
C GLY A 671 -10.95 27.48 -2.07
N ARG A 672 -10.37 26.70 -1.12
CA ARG A 672 -11.02 26.29 0.12
C ARG A 672 -10.64 27.23 1.26
N ARG A 673 -11.60 27.60 2.11
CA ARG A 673 -11.35 28.48 3.25
C ARG A 673 -10.32 27.89 4.21
N SER A 674 -9.37 28.71 4.62
CA SER A 674 -8.24 28.30 5.48
C SER A 674 -8.70 28.07 6.92
N PRO A 675 -8.29 26.98 7.60
CA PRO A 675 -8.64 26.74 9.00
C PRO A 675 -7.74 27.60 9.91
N ILE A 676 -8.35 28.36 10.81
CA ILE A 676 -7.65 29.22 11.81
C ILE A 676 -7.97 28.67 13.20
N ALA A 677 -6.95 28.49 14.04
CA ALA A 677 -7.14 28.01 15.41
C ALA A 677 -7.78 29.11 16.29
N ILE A 678 -8.80 28.75 17.04
CA ILE A 678 -9.42 29.63 18.05
C ILE A 678 -8.56 29.51 19.34
N PRO A 679 -7.84 30.55 19.76
CA PRO A 679 -6.90 30.45 20.89
C PRO A 679 -7.58 29.95 22.19
N GLY A 680 -7.01 28.93 22.82
CA GLY A 680 -7.47 28.36 24.07
C GLY A 680 -8.76 27.52 23.99
N ALA A 681 -9.38 27.40 22.80
CA ALA A 681 -10.59 26.58 22.62
C ALA A 681 -10.20 25.14 22.28
N THR A 682 -9.96 24.33 23.29
CA THR A 682 -9.62 22.90 23.14
C THR A 682 -10.73 22.02 23.71
N GLU A 683 -10.82 20.80 23.21
CA GLU A 683 -11.74 19.77 23.65
C GLU A 683 -11.03 18.41 23.68
N THR A 684 -11.28 17.58 24.67
CA THR A 684 -10.71 16.25 24.76
C THR A 684 -11.81 15.21 24.63
N ILE A 685 -11.65 14.26 23.72
CA ILE A 685 -12.61 13.19 23.51
C ILE A 685 -11.95 11.82 23.71
N ASP A 686 -12.75 10.87 24.24
CA ASP A 686 -12.33 9.50 24.42
C ASP A 686 -12.36 8.74 23.09
N ILE A 687 -11.25 8.08 22.78
CA ILE A 687 -11.10 7.18 21.64
C ILE A 687 -10.31 5.94 22.08
N ASP A 688 -10.39 4.87 21.33
CA ASP A 688 -9.53 3.68 21.50
C ASP A 688 -8.79 3.30 20.21
N MET A 689 -9.08 4.03 19.12
CA MET A 689 -8.36 3.92 17.85
C MET A 689 -8.39 5.26 17.10
N ALA A 690 -7.29 5.60 16.45
CA ALA A 690 -7.21 6.73 15.52
C ALA A 690 -6.66 6.30 14.16
N ILE A 691 -7.26 6.82 13.09
CA ILE A 691 -6.82 6.56 11.70
C ILE A 691 -6.47 7.91 11.05
N VAL A 692 -5.18 8.10 10.74
CA VAL A 692 -4.66 9.35 10.19
C VAL A 692 -4.80 9.33 8.66
N SER A 693 -5.61 10.24 8.11
CA SER A 693 -5.96 10.34 6.68
C SER A 693 -5.74 11.76 6.13
N VAL A 694 -4.58 12.35 6.44
CA VAL A 694 -4.23 13.74 6.12
C VAL A 694 -3.47 13.91 4.80
N GLY A 695 -3.54 12.89 3.96
CA GLY A 695 -2.95 12.86 2.63
C GLY A 695 -1.72 11.96 2.53
N VAL A 696 -1.22 11.82 1.31
CA VAL A 696 -0.08 10.98 0.94
C VAL A 696 0.93 11.78 0.10
N SER A 697 2.17 11.34 0.12
CA SER A 697 3.27 11.91 -0.67
C SER A 697 3.87 10.85 -1.59
N PRO A 698 4.48 11.22 -2.73
CA PRO A 698 5.28 10.30 -3.54
C PRO A 698 6.41 9.69 -2.72
N ASN A 699 6.76 8.43 -2.97
CA ASN A 699 7.92 7.82 -2.35
C ASN A 699 9.19 8.51 -2.87
N PRO A 700 10.08 9.02 -1.98
CA PRO A 700 11.31 9.68 -2.40
C PRO A 700 12.28 8.76 -3.14
N ASP A 701 12.22 7.45 -2.94
CA ASP A 701 13.03 6.47 -3.68
C ASP A 701 12.74 6.49 -5.19
N CYS A 702 11.56 6.96 -5.61
CA CYS A 702 11.26 7.15 -7.05
C CYS A 702 12.20 8.15 -7.74
N SER A 703 12.87 9.07 -7.01
CA SER A 703 13.88 9.97 -7.57
C SER A 703 15.21 9.28 -7.88
N GLN A 704 15.44 8.07 -7.35
CA GLN A 704 16.66 7.30 -7.59
C GLN A 704 16.61 6.50 -8.90
N PHE A 705 15.44 6.39 -9.54
CA PHE A 705 15.28 5.63 -10.80
C PHE A 705 16.07 6.24 -11.98
N HIS A 706 16.27 7.54 -11.99
CA HIS A 706 17.12 8.21 -12.99
C HIS A 706 17.50 9.63 -12.51
N PRO A 707 18.79 10.06 -12.65
CA PRO A 707 19.23 11.39 -12.22
C PRO A 707 18.52 12.59 -12.88
N GLY A 708 17.73 12.36 -13.92
CA GLY A 708 16.95 13.38 -14.64
C GLY A 708 15.45 13.44 -14.29
N ILE A 709 14.93 12.54 -13.42
CA ILE A 709 13.52 12.57 -13.02
C ILE A 709 13.37 13.49 -11.79
N GLY A 710 12.99 14.75 -12.03
CA GLY A 710 12.63 15.68 -10.95
C GLY A 710 11.29 15.33 -10.33
N ILE A 711 11.26 15.03 -9.02
CA ILE A 711 10.00 15.00 -8.26
C ILE A 711 9.59 16.43 -7.98
N GLY A 712 8.51 16.91 -8.61
CA GLY A 712 7.92 18.19 -8.32
C GLY A 712 7.37 18.21 -6.89
N THR A 713 7.78 19.19 -6.09
CA THR A 713 7.29 19.42 -4.71
C THR A 713 5.83 19.89 -4.64
N GLN A 714 5.18 20.07 -5.78
CA GLN A 714 3.76 20.42 -5.87
C GLN A 714 2.94 19.25 -6.38
N ARG A 715 1.81 19.00 -5.70
CA ARG A 715 0.77 18.04 -6.12
C ARG A 715 0.48 18.22 -7.62
N ASN A 716 0.61 17.16 -8.39
CA ASN A 716 0.23 17.05 -9.81
C ASN A 716 1.24 17.49 -10.89
N ASN A 717 2.54 17.29 -10.75
CA ASN A 717 3.39 17.42 -11.93
C ASN A 717 4.64 16.51 -11.85
N CYS A 718 4.48 15.24 -12.23
CA CYS A 718 5.57 14.54 -12.90
C CYS A 718 5.63 15.12 -14.33
N ARG A 719 6.55 16.02 -14.61
CA ARG A 719 6.84 16.51 -15.97
C ARG A 719 8.19 15.98 -16.40
N LYS A 720 8.12 15.20 -17.49
CA LYS A 720 9.14 14.57 -18.34
C LYS A 720 9.94 13.45 -17.72
#